data_1140e5306d1c50301963fe1ae311b89c
#
_entry.id   1140e5306d1c50301963fe1ae311b89c
#
_cell.length_a   1.000
_cell.length_b   1.000
_cell.length_c   1.000
_cell.angle_alpha   90.00
_cell.angle_beta   90.00
_cell.angle_gamma   90.00
#
_symmetry.space_group_name_H-M   'P 1'
#
loop_
_entity.id
_entity.type
_entity.pdbx_description
1 polymer ?
#
loop_
_entity_poly.entity_id
_entity_poly.type
_entity_poly.pdbx_seq_one_letter_code
_entity_poly.pdbx_strand_id
1 'polypeptide(L)'
;MEKESLLSLFSSNPDKYYKVSLFDEKGFKRQNCRLCGKFFWSINYKESCPEHENYSFIDDPPTSKRLDFVNTWKELSSFFRKNDHELIQRYPVVCRWREDLYFTIASIVDFQRLMNGKIVFEIPKNPLIVPQMCLRFNDIENVGLTGRHYTSFCMIGQTCNADAPGGYWKDRCIELDHAFLKNVLGIQSEEITFVEDVWMGAGAFGNSLEYYVRGLELGNAVFTEFEGDQSNYRTLDSRIIDMGAGLERLSWITMGTPTSYDTTFGPVINKLKNMINIDIDLNSELLSQYFRIFAEKYSKYQNDIKLLKINISKELGVSYETLEKTILPYETLSVIADHTRTLLFAISDGSLPSNVGGGYNLRIILRRTLALLARFGWNVNLEDIIDLHIEQLKSMYPELKEHSNDVRTIIQIESGRYGSSKERMYSIAKSMLSSKKSPSVEHLIKMYESDGITPDFLLENGVIENIPPDFYLKLAELHTSHEPKQAAVVETVTGVRPTKLLYYENASIREFDARILKILNGKYLVLDQTAFYPRGGGQEPDFGYIEGVKITDVVKQNDIVIHKLENASKDSFSEDKIVHGIVDNSRRVAITKNHSATHILNSSARNILGSWVWQNSAFKEENYARLDITHHSALTREEIRHIENTANDVVQRNLPILINVFERSDAENRYSFRIYQGGAVPSNNVRIVNIDGWDIEACGGTHVNKTGEIGLIKILKSERIQDGVVRLEFVAGTNAVRYVQSQDSQLLHIAQSLGSSKEKVVESFDKTSGENELMKRKFRTLVNKFSDSMATIVSQKATTLRSGLKFFITYDDEIGDDYYIALGEKTIDNDPFLVYVALIQDQERIKVIAFVGIESRKIIKASRIAKEVSLKLGGTGGGGTDKFAQGGGTDKSKVQECLKNFENLLTSILDSSEKND
;
A
#
# COMPACT_ATOMS: atom_id res chain seq x y z
N MET A 1 -20.27 17.64 -15.57
CA MET A 1 -20.81 17.67 -16.85
C MET A 1 -19.97 16.82 -17.71
N GLU A 2 -20.70 16.37 -18.56
CA GLU A 2 -20.34 15.21 -19.30
C GLU A 2 -19.50 15.60 -20.49
N LYS A 3 -18.53 14.78 -20.83
CA LYS A 3 -17.70 14.88 -22.02
C LYS A 3 -18.50 15.24 -23.28
N GLU A 4 -19.73 14.72 -23.38
CA GLU A 4 -20.67 14.94 -24.49
C GLU A 4 -21.05 16.41 -24.72
N SER A 5 -21.22 17.18 -23.67
CA SER A 5 -21.59 18.60 -23.82
C SER A 5 -20.40 19.45 -24.28
N LEU A 6 -19.17 19.14 -23.84
CA LEU A 6 -17.97 19.80 -24.36
C LEU A 6 -17.72 19.42 -25.82
N LEU A 7 -17.91 18.13 -26.17
CA LEU A 7 -17.82 17.67 -27.53
C LEU A 7 -18.80 18.44 -28.44
N SER A 8 -20.06 18.57 -28.02
CA SER A 8 -21.07 19.35 -28.75
C SER A 8 -20.66 20.82 -28.92
N LEU A 9 -20.12 21.45 -27.86
CA LEU A 9 -19.64 22.83 -27.89
C LEU A 9 -18.49 23.00 -28.88
N PHE A 10 -17.49 22.17 -28.86
CA PHE A 10 -16.34 22.25 -29.77
C PHE A 10 -16.72 21.87 -31.21
N SER A 11 -17.53 20.85 -31.41
CA SER A 11 -18.02 20.45 -32.74
C SER A 11 -18.94 21.44 -33.39
N SER A 12 -19.52 22.39 -32.64
CA SER A 12 -20.29 23.48 -33.18
C SER A 12 -19.45 24.56 -33.91
N ASN A 13 -18.13 24.61 -33.60
CA ASN A 13 -17.19 25.51 -34.25
C ASN A 13 -15.94 24.73 -34.73
N PRO A 14 -16.09 23.87 -35.77
CA PRO A 14 -15.01 22.96 -36.19
C PRO A 14 -13.81 23.70 -36.77
N ASP A 15 -13.99 24.87 -37.41
CA ASP A 15 -12.86 25.62 -37.95
C ASP A 15 -11.89 26.10 -36.86
N LYS A 16 -12.40 26.42 -35.70
CA LYS A 16 -11.60 26.84 -34.55
C LYS A 16 -10.90 25.63 -33.89
N TYR A 17 -11.63 24.55 -33.66
CA TYR A 17 -11.16 23.49 -32.78
C TYR A 17 -10.55 22.28 -33.50
N TYR A 18 -11.13 21.84 -34.63
CA TYR A 18 -10.77 20.56 -35.25
C TYR A 18 -10.12 20.66 -36.61
N LYS A 19 -10.51 21.67 -37.43
CA LYS A 19 -9.98 21.80 -38.76
C LYS A 19 -8.49 22.17 -38.75
N VAL A 20 -7.70 21.47 -39.57
CA VAL A 20 -6.28 21.70 -39.79
C VAL A 20 -5.98 21.83 -41.28
N SER A 21 -4.90 22.53 -41.65
CA SER A 21 -4.50 22.80 -43.02
C SER A 21 -4.37 21.52 -43.88
N LEU A 22 -3.87 20.43 -43.25
CA LEU A 22 -3.74 19.11 -43.89
C LEU A 22 -5.08 18.60 -44.50
N PHE A 23 -6.21 18.92 -43.85
CA PHE A 23 -7.50 18.46 -44.31
C PHE A 23 -7.88 19.05 -45.66
N ASP A 24 -7.64 20.35 -45.85
CA ASP A 24 -7.87 21.01 -47.11
C ASP A 24 -6.85 20.51 -48.19
N GLU A 25 -5.58 20.38 -47.81
CA GLU A 25 -4.51 19.95 -48.75
C GLU A 25 -4.68 18.52 -49.28
N LYS A 26 -5.19 17.61 -48.43
CA LYS A 26 -5.36 16.18 -48.79
C LYS A 26 -6.79 15.82 -49.17
N GLY A 27 -7.73 16.77 -49.04
CA GLY A 27 -9.12 16.55 -49.43
C GLY A 27 -9.96 15.83 -48.38
N PHE A 28 -9.59 15.85 -47.13
CA PHE A 28 -10.44 15.35 -46.04
C PHE A 28 -11.69 16.20 -45.89
N LYS A 29 -12.84 15.57 -45.79
CA LYS A 29 -14.15 16.22 -45.64
C LYS A 29 -14.75 15.87 -44.30
N ARG A 30 -15.36 16.84 -43.68
CA ARG A 30 -16.12 16.63 -42.42
C ARG A 30 -17.41 15.88 -42.73
N GLN A 31 -17.68 14.83 -41.99
CA GLN A 31 -18.86 13.97 -42.16
C GLN A 31 -19.47 13.69 -40.77
N ASN A 32 -20.73 13.23 -40.76
CA ASN A 32 -21.45 12.87 -39.54
C ASN A 32 -21.80 11.39 -39.55
N CYS A 33 -21.51 10.72 -38.47
CA CYS A 33 -21.82 9.29 -38.30
C CYS A 33 -23.33 9.08 -38.11
N ARG A 34 -23.96 8.27 -39.00
CA ARG A 34 -25.40 7.96 -38.92
C ARG A 34 -25.77 7.10 -37.72
N LEU A 35 -24.79 6.39 -37.08
CA LEU A 35 -25.03 5.49 -35.97
C LEU A 35 -24.94 6.16 -34.61
N CYS A 36 -23.91 7.00 -34.38
CA CYS A 36 -23.68 7.63 -33.08
C CYS A 36 -23.72 9.17 -33.11
N GLY A 37 -23.79 9.81 -34.26
CA GLY A 37 -23.84 11.27 -34.38
C GLY A 37 -22.49 11.99 -34.27
N LYS A 38 -21.39 11.29 -33.99
CA LYS A 38 -20.04 11.91 -33.92
C LYS A 38 -19.61 12.45 -35.29
N PHE A 39 -18.86 13.54 -35.29
CA PHE A 39 -18.23 14.08 -36.49
C PHE A 39 -16.85 13.49 -36.71
N PHE A 40 -16.53 13.29 -37.99
CA PHE A 40 -15.23 12.76 -38.39
C PHE A 40 -14.79 13.31 -39.77
N TRP A 41 -13.49 13.19 -40.05
CA TRP A 41 -12.87 13.69 -41.28
C TRP A 41 -12.25 12.54 -42.03
N SER A 42 -12.64 12.35 -43.28
CA SER A 42 -12.09 11.33 -44.19
C SER A 42 -12.11 11.82 -45.65
N ILE A 43 -11.22 11.28 -46.49
CA ILE A 43 -11.15 11.60 -47.92
C ILE A 43 -12.35 10.98 -48.61
N ASN A 44 -12.59 9.72 -48.39
CA ASN A 44 -13.72 8.99 -48.95
C ASN A 44 -14.99 9.24 -48.13
N TYR A 45 -16.15 9.19 -48.83
CA TYR A 45 -17.43 9.23 -48.11
C TYR A 45 -17.64 7.93 -47.31
N LYS A 46 -18.06 8.07 -46.06
CA LYS A 46 -18.39 6.97 -45.13
C LYS A 46 -19.73 7.26 -44.45
N GLU A 47 -20.58 6.23 -44.27
CA GLU A 47 -21.86 6.37 -43.56
C GLU A 47 -21.69 6.38 -42.01
N SER A 48 -20.64 5.74 -41.51
CA SER A 48 -20.33 5.63 -40.09
C SER A 48 -18.89 6.01 -39.79
N CYS A 49 -18.64 6.44 -38.57
CA CYS A 49 -17.29 6.67 -38.09
C CYS A 49 -16.56 5.34 -37.86
N PRO A 50 -15.22 5.36 -37.80
CA PRO A 50 -14.43 4.13 -37.72
C PRO A 50 -14.62 3.34 -36.41
N GLU A 51 -15.21 3.92 -35.37
CA GLU A 51 -15.58 3.18 -34.14
C GLU A 51 -16.60 2.05 -34.41
N HIS A 52 -17.32 2.10 -35.55
CA HIS A 52 -18.29 1.09 -35.99
C HIS A 52 -17.75 0.21 -37.10
N GLU A 53 -16.48 0.39 -37.49
CA GLU A 53 -15.83 -0.43 -38.50
C GLU A 53 -15.23 -1.70 -37.89
N ASN A 54 -15.21 -2.78 -38.67
CA ASN A 54 -14.54 -4.03 -38.29
C ASN A 54 -13.02 -3.90 -38.45
N TYR A 55 -12.26 -4.72 -37.72
CA TYR A 55 -10.79 -4.80 -37.85
C TYR A 55 -10.37 -5.53 -39.12
N SER A 56 -10.61 -4.89 -40.29
CA SER A 56 -10.31 -5.48 -41.59
C SER A 56 -8.81 -5.54 -41.93
N PHE A 57 -7.94 -5.00 -41.06
CA PHE A 57 -6.48 -5.07 -41.18
C PHE A 57 -5.90 -6.43 -40.71
N ILE A 58 -6.66 -7.23 -39.97
CA ILE A 58 -6.22 -8.58 -39.54
C ILE A 58 -6.08 -9.44 -40.79
N ASP A 59 -4.93 -10.08 -40.99
CA ASP A 59 -4.46 -10.82 -42.16
C ASP A 59 -4.22 -9.99 -43.43
N ASP A 60 -4.69 -8.73 -43.47
CA ASP A 60 -4.48 -7.79 -44.58
C ASP A 60 -4.08 -6.39 -44.11
N PRO A 61 -2.94 -6.23 -43.50
CA PRO A 61 -2.50 -4.93 -42.96
C PRO A 61 -2.22 -3.89 -44.04
N PRO A 62 -2.70 -2.63 -43.86
CA PRO A 62 -2.59 -1.57 -44.85
C PRO A 62 -1.21 -0.93 -44.96
N THR A 63 -0.20 -1.60 -44.50
CA THR A 63 1.18 -1.05 -44.35
C THR A 63 2.18 -1.70 -45.27
N SER A 64 3.17 -0.94 -45.74
CA SER A 64 4.27 -1.44 -46.55
C SER A 64 5.34 -2.20 -45.79
N LYS A 65 5.36 -2.02 -44.46
CA LYS A 65 6.35 -2.64 -43.56
C LYS A 65 5.65 -3.57 -42.57
N ARG A 66 6.38 -4.60 -42.13
CA ARG A 66 6.02 -5.47 -41.01
C ARG A 66 6.94 -5.15 -39.85
N LEU A 67 6.42 -4.55 -38.80
CA LEU A 67 7.19 -4.05 -37.67
C LEU A 67 6.64 -4.59 -36.35
N ASP A 68 7.46 -5.34 -35.61
CA ASP A 68 7.14 -5.73 -34.25
C ASP A 68 7.20 -4.52 -33.29
N PHE A 69 6.86 -4.75 -32.04
CA PHE A 69 6.80 -3.72 -31.01
C PHE A 69 8.09 -2.86 -30.91
N VAL A 70 9.24 -3.50 -30.85
CA VAL A 70 10.54 -2.81 -30.69
C VAL A 70 10.96 -2.08 -31.97
N ASN A 71 10.74 -2.69 -33.14
CA ASN A 71 11.09 -2.08 -34.42
C ASN A 71 10.14 -0.92 -34.77
N THR A 72 8.86 -0.98 -34.38
CA THR A 72 7.94 0.14 -34.52
C THR A 72 8.45 1.36 -33.75
N TRP A 73 8.91 1.18 -32.52
CA TRP A 73 9.53 2.27 -31.75
C TRP A 73 10.78 2.83 -32.42
N LYS A 74 11.66 2.00 -32.96
CA LYS A 74 12.88 2.46 -33.69
C LYS A 74 12.54 3.36 -34.87
N GLU A 75 11.58 2.95 -35.68
CA GLU A 75 11.14 3.73 -36.85
C GLU A 75 10.51 5.06 -36.41
N LEU A 76 9.61 5.01 -35.41
CA LEU A 76 8.94 6.18 -34.89
C LEU A 76 9.91 7.18 -34.25
N SER A 77 10.77 6.72 -33.35
CA SER A 77 11.76 7.57 -32.68
C SER A 77 12.74 8.20 -33.69
N SER A 78 13.14 7.46 -34.70
CA SER A 78 13.99 7.98 -35.80
C SER A 78 13.26 9.05 -36.61
N PHE A 79 11.98 8.88 -36.91
CA PHE A 79 11.16 9.84 -37.64
C PHE A 79 11.02 11.15 -36.86
N PHE A 80 10.62 11.08 -35.58
CA PHE A 80 10.42 12.27 -34.76
C PHE A 80 11.72 13.01 -34.48
N ARG A 81 12.83 12.30 -34.27
CA ARG A 81 14.17 12.92 -34.14
C ARG A 81 14.57 13.71 -35.39
N LYS A 82 14.27 13.22 -36.60
CA LYS A 82 14.49 13.94 -37.86
C LYS A 82 13.58 15.16 -38.04
N ASN A 83 12.52 15.24 -37.24
CA ASN A 83 11.59 16.36 -37.21
C ASN A 83 11.74 17.15 -35.89
N ASP A 84 12.96 17.32 -35.41
CA ASP A 84 13.40 18.21 -34.33
C ASP A 84 12.81 17.89 -32.95
N HIS A 85 12.36 16.65 -32.71
CA HIS A 85 11.92 16.21 -31.40
C HIS A 85 13.06 15.60 -30.59
N GLU A 86 13.17 16.00 -29.35
CA GLU A 86 14.08 15.35 -28.40
C GLU A 86 13.49 14.03 -27.91
N LEU A 87 14.33 13.00 -27.95
CA LEU A 87 13.96 11.69 -27.44
C LEU A 87 14.35 11.61 -25.96
N ILE A 88 13.36 11.46 -25.09
CA ILE A 88 13.59 11.30 -23.65
C ILE A 88 13.30 9.86 -23.18
N GLN A 89 13.90 9.48 -22.08
CA GLN A 89 13.60 8.20 -21.41
C GLN A 89 12.21 8.24 -20.76
N ARG A 90 11.60 7.08 -20.61
CA ARG A 90 10.34 6.96 -19.86
C ARG A 90 10.49 7.44 -18.41
N TYR A 91 9.43 7.94 -17.87
CA TYR A 91 9.29 8.15 -16.44
C TYR A 91 8.90 6.84 -15.72
N PRO A 92 9.13 6.74 -14.39
CA PRO A 92 8.70 5.57 -13.64
C PRO A 92 7.19 5.34 -13.78
N VAL A 93 6.77 4.08 -13.83
CA VAL A 93 5.33 3.75 -13.77
C VAL A 93 4.73 3.99 -12.38
N VAL A 94 5.57 4.10 -11.35
CA VAL A 94 5.17 4.48 -9.99
C VAL A 94 5.26 6.01 -9.87
N CYS A 95 4.11 6.66 -9.84
CA CYS A 95 4.00 8.12 -9.86
C CYS A 95 4.26 8.71 -8.46
N ARG A 96 5.47 9.23 -8.21
CA ARG A 96 5.85 9.83 -6.91
C ARG A 96 5.87 11.36 -6.93
N TRP A 97 5.73 11.98 -8.09
CA TRP A 97 5.67 13.44 -8.26
C TRP A 97 4.25 14.01 -8.22
N ARG A 98 3.24 13.14 -8.04
CA ARG A 98 1.82 13.48 -7.86
C ARG A 98 1.23 12.65 -6.73
N GLU A 99 0.54 13.31 -5.80
CA GLU A 99 -0.04 12.64 -4.62
C GLU A 99 -1.38 11.96 -4.91
N ASP A 100 -2.06 12.35 -5.99
CA ASP A 100 -3.36 11.84 -6.41
C ASP A 100 -3.31 10.57 -7.27
N LEU A 101 -2.13 10.15 -7.69
CA LEU A 101 -1.92 8.96 -8.54
C LEU A 101 -0.91 7.99 -7.94
N TYR A 102 -1.23 6.70 -7.97
CA TYR A 102 -0.27 5.64 -7.67
C TYR A 102 0.61 5.29 -8.86
N PHE A 103 0.01 5.28 -10.06
CA PHE A 103 0.68 4.86 -11.28
C PHE A 103 0.54 5.90 -12.38
N THR A 104 1.51 5.93 -13.27
CA THR A 104 1.46 6.71 -14.50
C THR A 104 0.46 6.06 -15.45
N ILE A 105 -0.64 6.76 -15.75
CA ILE A 105 -1.77 6.26 -16.55
C ILE A 105 -1.79 6.81 -17.98
N ALA A 106 -0.99 7.83 -18.26
CA ALA A 106 -0.83 8.46 -19.58
C ALA A 106 0.50 9.21 -19.62
N SER A 107 1.07 9.42 -20.81
CA SER A 107 2.36 10.11 -21.01
C SER A 107 2.35 11.54 -20.49
N ILE A 108 1.24 12.25 -20.60
CA ILE A 108 1.13 13.63 -20.13
C ILE A 108 1.30 13.77 -18.60
N VAL A 109 1.00 12.73 -17.84
CA VAL A 109 1.18 12.70 -16.38
C VAL A 109 2.66 12.94 -16.00
N ASP A 110 3.59 12.56 -16.86
CA ASP A 110 5.02 12.78 -16.67
C ASP A 110 5.34 14.26 -16.49
N PHE A 111 4.60 15.13 -17.16
CA PHE A 111 4.86 16.56 -17.23
C PHE A 111 3.88 17.42 -16.43
N GLN A 112 2.81 16.80 -15.91
CA GLN A 112 1.84 17.50 -15.07
C GLN A 112 2.31 17.60 -13.63
N ARG A 113 2.24 18.80 -13.06
CA ARG A 113 2.52 19.08 -11.65
C ARG A 113 1.34 19.78 -11.03
N LEU A 114 1.00 19.43 -9.81
CA LEU A 114 -0.04 20.11 -9.03
C LEU A 114 0.62 21.12 -8.09
N MET A 115 0.45 22.42 -8.39
CA MET A 115 1.05 23.51 -7.63
C MET A 115 -0.04 24.47 -7.12
N ASN A 116 -0.20 24.54 -5.81
CA ASN A 116 -1.20 25.40 -5.16
C ASN A 116 -2.62 25.19 -5.72
N GLY A 117 -2.98 23.94 -6.03
CA GLY A 117 -4.27 23.58 -6.62
C GLY A 117 -4.42 23.89 -8.11
N LYS A 118 -3.33 24.26 -8.80
CA LYS A 118 -3.31 24.51 -10.25
C LYS A 118 -2.44 23.49 -10.95
N ILE A 119 -2.84 23.15 -12.17
CA ILE A 119 -2.01 22.31 -13.04
C ILE A 119 -0.99 23.20 -13.76
N VAL A 120 0.27 22.78 -13.65
CA VAL A 120 1.40 23.36 -14.40
C VAL A 120 2.06 22.25 -15.19
N PHE A 121 2.40 22.56 -16.44
CA PHE A 121 3.14 21.63 -17.31
C PHE A 121 4.61 22.00 -17.31
N GLU A 122 5.44 21.06 -16.87
CA GLU A 122 6.93 21.17 -16.89
C GLU A 122 7.46 20.19 -17.93
N ILE A 123 7.72 20.69 -19.12
CA ILE A 123 8.21 19.90 -20.26
C ILE A 123 9.73 20.08 -20.36
N PRO A 124 10.53 19.00 -20.12
CA PRO A 124 11.99 19.11 -19.98
C PRO A 124 12.71 19.46 -21.30
N LYS A 125 12.11 19.16 -22.42
CA LYS A 125 12.57 19.46 -23.79
C LYS A 125 11.37 19.82 -24.66
N ASN A 126 11.52 20.74 -25.62
CA ASN A 126 10.40 21.19 -26.42
C ASN A 126 10.77 21.31 -27.91
N PRO A 127 10.15 20.54 -28.81
CA PRO A 127 9.22 19.41 -28.55
C PRO A 127 9.96 18.11 -28.16
N LEU A 128 9.21 17.17 -27.58
CA LEU A 128 9.76 15.87 -27.19
C LEU A 128 8.91 14.69 -27.63
N ILE A 129 9.51 13.50 -27.59
CA ILE A 129 8.85 12.21 -27.74
C ILE A 129 9.30 11.25 -26.65
N VAL A 130 8.38 10.51 -26.06
CA VAL A 130 8.64 9.57 -24.95
C VAL A 130 7.92 8.24 -25.15
N PRO A 131 8.57 7.07 -24.95
CA PRO A 131 7.92 5.76 -24.93
C PRO A 131 7.46 5.43 -23.51
N GLN A 132 6.39 6.07 -23.04
CA GLN A 132 5.97 5.96 -21.66
C GLN A 132 5.17 4.68 -21.40
N MET A 133 5.68 3.84 -20.51
CA MET A 133 4.92 2.73 -19.98
C MET A 133 3.87 3.23 -19.00
N CYS A 134 2.63 2.85 -19.24
CA CYS A 134 1.46 3.22 -18.44
C CYS A 134 0.84 1.98 -17.81
N LEU A 135 0.28 2.12 -16.61
CA LEU A 135 -0.45 1.05 -15.92
C LEU A 135 -1.92 1.44 -15.73
N ARG A 136 -2.82 0.56 -16.19
CA ARG A 136 -4.27 0.69 -15.97
C ARG A 136 -4.87 -0.65 -15.56
N PHE A 137 -5.67 -0.65 -14.52
CA PHE A 137 -6.23 -1.88 -13.94
C PHE A 137 -7.74 -1.98 -14.10
N ASN A 138 -8.37 -1.06 -14.83
CA ASN A 138 -9.83 -1.02 -15.02
C ASN A 138 -10.36 -2.18 -15.87
N ASP A 139 -9.51 -2.75 -16.73
CA ASP A 139 -9.88 -3.76 -17.71
C ASP A 139 -9.17 -5.10 -17.49
N ILE A 140 -8.83 -5.44 -16.24
CA ILE A 140 -8.08 -6.69 -15.93
C ILE A 140 -8.80 -7.93 -16.50
N GLU A 141 -10.13 -7.99 -16.39
CA GLU A 141 -10.95 -9.10 -16.89
C GLU A 141 -10.90 -9.24 -18.42
N ASN A 142 -10.66 -8.15 -19.13
CA ASN A 142 -10.62 -8.11 -20.59
C ASN A 142 -9.26 -8.50 -21.17
N VAL A 143 -8.22 -8.55 -20.33
CA VAL A 143 -6.88 -8.96 -20.74
C VAL A 143 -6.86 -10.43 -21.13
N GLY A 144 -6.26 -10.73 -22.27
CA GLY A 144 -6.24 -12.05 -22.89
C GLY A 144 -7.49 -12.32 -23.73
N LEU A 145 -8.65 -11.81 -23.32
CA LEU A 145 -9.95 -12.11 -23.91
C LEU A 145 -10.20 -11.36 -25.21
N THR A 146 -9.94 -10.06 -25.23
CA THR A 146 -10.32 -9.18 -26.34
C THR A 146 -9.25 -9.02 -27.42
N GLY A 147 -8.05 -9.52 -27.16
CA GLY A 147 -6.90 -9.36 -28.06
C GLY A 147 -6.24 -7.98 -28.06
N ARG A 148 -6.71 -7.02 -27.22
CA ARG A 148 -6.28 -5.61 -27.27
C ARG A 148 -6.22 -4.86 -25.95
N HIS A 149 -6.72 -5.40 -24.82
CA HIS A 149 -6.66 -4.79 -23.51
C HIS A 149 -5.41 -5.25 -22.74
N TYR A 150 -4.81 -4.34 -21.98
CA TYR A 150 -3.56 -4.53 -21.25
C TYR A 150 -3.67 -3.95 -19.85
N THR A 151 -2.96 -4.53 -18.89
CA THR A 151 -2.68 -3.89 -17.60
C THR A 151 -1.47 -2.97 -17.65
N SER A 152 -0.54 -3.20 -18.60
CA SER A 152 0.54 -2.28 -18.95
C SER A 152 0.60 -2.07 -20.45
N PHE A 153 0.76 -0.84 -20.91
CA PHE A 153 0.92 -0.51 -22.33
C PHE A 153 1.87 0.66 -22.52
N CYS A 154 2.49 0.74 -23.69
CA CYS A 154 3.39 1.83 -24.04
C CYS A 154 2.58 2.92 -24.77
N MET A 155 2.39 4.05 -24.11
CA MET A 155 1.88 5.27 -24.75
C MET A 155 3.05 6.09 -25.28
N ILE A 156 3.11 6.23 -26.60
CA ILE A 156 4.02 7.19 -27.21
C ILE A 156 3.48 8.58 -26.93
N GLY A 157 4.21 9.38 -26.18
CA GLY A 157 3.82 10.76 -25.88
C GLY A 157 4.59 11.72 -26.79
N GLN A 158 3.92 12.34 -27.78
CA GLN A 158 4.44 13.50 -28.49
C GLN A 158 3.94 14.74 -27.76
N THR A 159 4.83 15.39 -27.06
CA THR A 159 4.47 16.50 -26.17
C THR A 159 5.19 17.78 -26.60
N CYS A 160 4.44 18.87 -26.61
CA CYS A 160 4.93 20.17 -27.01
C CYS A 160 4.18 21.30 -26.26
N ASN A 161 4.94 22.26 -25.72
CA ASN A 161 4.40 23.56 -25.33
C ASN A 161 4.41 24.46 -26.56
N ALA A 162 3.22 24.73 -27.10
CA ALA A 162 3.08 25.47 -28.36
C ALA A 162 3.55 26.93 -28.26
N ASP A 163 3.54 27.50 -27.09
CA ASP A 163 3.84 28.90 -26.84
C ASP A 163 5.31 29.14 -26.39
N ALA A 164 6.09 28.04 -26.25
CA ALA A 164 7.51 28.10 -25.92
C ALA A 164 8.40 27.97 -27.18
N PRO A 165 9.69 28.35 -27.11
CA PRO A 165 10.63 28.19 -28.23
C PRO A 165 10.67 26.73 -28.76
N GLY A 166 10.62 26.57 -30.09
CA GLY A 166 10.54 25.27 -30.75
C GLY A 166 9.13 24.68 -30.79
N GLY A 167 8.16 25.35 -30.13
CA GLY A 167 6.78 24.89 -30.06
C GLY A 167 6.01 25.00 -31.37
N TYR A 168 5.00 24.16 -31.51
CA TYR A 168 4.05 24.16 -32.62
C TYR A 168 2.66 23.79 -32.13
N TRP A 169 1.62 23.98 -32.96
CA TRP A 169 0.25 23.70 -32.61
C TRP A 169 -0.36 22.63 -33.52
N LYS A 170 -1.67 22.46 -33.48
CA LYS A 170 -2.45 21.36 -34.07
C LYS A 170 -2.12 21.05 -35.54
N ASP A 171 -1.90 22.06 -36.38
CA ASP A 171 -1.58 21.88 -37.80
C ASP A 171 -0.32 20.98 -37.96
N ARG A 172 0.76 21.38 -37.30
CA ARG A 172 2.02 20.63 -37.36
C ARG A 172 1.94 19.28 -36.65
N CYS A 173 1.17 19.15 -35.57
CA CYS A 173 0.95 17.89 -34.87
C CYS A 173 0.32 16.86 -35.84
N ILE A 174 -0.84 17.20 -36.41
CA ILE A 174 -1.56 16.29 -37.31
C ILE A 174 -0.77 16.04 -38.60
N GLU A 175 -0.03 17.03 -39.12
CA GLU A 175 0.89 16.82 -40.26
C GLU A 175 1.93 15.75 -39.94
N LEU A 176 2.56 15.80 -38.78
CA LEU A 176 3.59 14.83 -38.36
C LEU A 176 3.00 13.43 -38.18
N ASP A 177 1.87 13.29 -37.52
CA ASP A 177 1.19 12.03 -37.32
C ASP A 177 0.82 11.40 -38.67
N HIS A 178 0.18 12.19 -39.55
CA HIS A 178 -0.15 11.75 -40.90
C HIS A 178 1.11 11.37 -41.69
N ALA A 179 2.17 12.17 -41.61
CA ALA A 179 3.44 11.90 -42.31
C ALA A 179 4.10 10.62 -41.79
N PHE A 180 4.07 10.33 -40.50
CA PHE A 180 4.54 9.07 -39.96
C PHE A 180 3.75 7.88 -40.52
N LEU A 181 2.43 7.93 -40.46
CA LEU A 181 1.56 6.86 -40.97
C LEU A 181 1.79 6.64 -42.50
N LYS A 182 1.86 7.73 -43.27
CA LYS A 182 1.99 7.64 -44.72
C LYS A 182 3.42 7.31 -45.16
N ASN A 183 4.40 8.06 -44.73
CA ASN A 183 5.75 8.00 -45.29
C ASN A 183 6.59 6.90 -44.66
N VAL A 184 6.34 6.54 -43.37
CA VAL A 184 7.09 5.53 -42.65
C VAL A 184 6.39 4.18 -42.67
N LEU A 185 5.09 4.13 -42.36
CA LEU A 185 4.33 2.88 -42.34
C LEU A 185 3.74 2.51 -43.72
N GLY A 186 3.61 3.48 -44.63
CA GLY A 186 3.07 3.29 -46.00
C GLY A 186 1.55 3.23 -46.09
N ILE A 187 0.86 3.70 -45.03
CA ILE A 187 -0.63 3.76 -44.99
C ILE A 187 -1.12 4.86 -45.97
N GLN A 188 -2.04 4.55 -46.83
CA GLN A 188 -2.59 5.53 -47.75
C GLN A 188 -3.49 6.52 -47.01
N SER A 189 -3.50 7.80 -47.44
CA SER A 189 -4.29 8.85 -46.79
C SER A 189 -5.79 8.56 -46.76
N GLU A 190 -6.29 7.85 -47.75
CA GLU A 190 -7.67 7.40 -47.92
C GLU A 190 -8.12 6.39 -46.87
N GLU A 191 -7.17 5.68 -46.25
CA GLU A 191 -7.41 4.72 -45.15
C GLU A 191 -7.48 5.43 -43.76
N ILE A 192 -6.98 6.65 -43.68
CA ILE A 192 -6.91 7.38 -42.41
C ILE A 192 -8.21 8.16 -42.20
N THR A 193 -8.76 8.06 -40.99
CA THR A 193 -9.95 8.82 -40.57
C THR A 193 -9.65 9.50 -39.24
N PHE A 194 -9.95 10.81 -39.12
CA PHE A 194 -9.84 11.58 -37.89
C PHE A 194 -11.23 11.77 -37.29
N VAL A 195 -11.39 11.43 -35.99
CA VAL A 195 -12.66 11.56 -35.27
C VAL A 195 -12.54 12.72 -34.28
N GLU A 196 -13.57 13.59 -34.27
CA GLU A 196 -13.65 14.70 -33.28
C GLU A 196 -13.99 14.14 -31.91
N ASP A 197 -13.17 14.45 -30.92
CA ASP A 197 -13.41 14.07 -29.52
C ASP A 197 -12.93 15.20 -28.58
N VAL A 198 -13.11 14.98 -27.28
CA VAL A 198 -12.64 15.83 -26.20
C VAL A 198 -11.92 14.97 -25.17
N TRP A 199 -10.77 15.40 -24.77
CA TRP A 199 -10.07 14.80 -23.64
C TRP A 199 -10.20 15.66 -22.39
N MET A 200 -10.46 15.00 -21.25
CA MET A 200 -10.52 15.63 -19.93
C MET A 200 -9.76 14.75 -18.95
N GLY A 201 -8.81 15.32 -18.23
CA GLY A 201 -8.05 14.59 -17.22
C GLY A 201 -7.28 15.52 -16.31
N ALA A 202 -7.21 15.14 -15.01
CA ALA A 202 -6.40 15.82 -14.03
C ALA A 202 -6.64 17.34 -13.91
N GLY A 203 -7.89 17.81 -14.19
CA GLY A 203 -8.26 19.22 -14.10
C GLY A 203 -7.89 20.08 -15.30
N ALA A 204 -7.39 19.49 -16.40
CA ALA A 204 -7.17 20.15 -17.68
C ALA A 204 -7.97 19.45 -18.77
N PHE A 205 -8.32 20.17 -19.84
CA PHE A 205 -9.06 19.60 -20.95
C PHE A 205 -8.81 20.37 -22.26
N GLY A 206 -9.18 19.72 -23.37
CA GLY A 206 -9.11 20.31 -24.69
C GLY A 206 -9.81 19.46 -25.72
N ASN A 207 -9.96 20.02 -26.92
CA ASN A 207 -10.41 19.25 -28.07
C ASN A 207 -9.33 18.24 -28.49
N SER A 208 -9.76 17.12 -29.09
CA SER A 208 -8.84 16.12 -29.59
C SER A 208 -9.26 15.54 -30.93
N LEU A 209 -8.29 15.07 -31.69
CA LEU A 209 -8.47 14.34 -32.93
C LEU A 209 -7.91 12.92 -32.76
N GLU A 210 -8.81 11.96 -32.72
CA GLU A 210 -8.45 10.55 -32.72
C GLU A 210 -8.23 10.10 -34.16
N TYR A 211 -7.12 9.41 -34.45
CA TYR A 211 -6.90 8.90 -35.81
C TYR A 211 -6.97 7.38 -35.86
N TYR A 212 -7.76 6.93 -36.83
CA TYR A 212 -8.13 5.55 -37.03
C TYR A 212 -7.68 5.05 -38.41
N VAL A 213 -7.38 3.76 -38.49
CA VAL A 213 -7.15 3.01 -39.73
C VAL A 213 -7.88 1.69 -39.62
N ARG A 214 -8.80 1.44 -40.57
CA ARG A 214 -9.57 0.18 -40.65
C ARG A 214 -10.18 -0.26 -39.30
N GLY A 215 -10.83 0.65 -38.62
CA GLY A 215 -11.52 0.41 -37.36
C GLY A 215 -10.62 0.49 -36.10
N LEU A 216 -9.28 0.49 -36.26
CA LEU A 216 -8.35 0.57 -35.13
C LEU A 216 -7.94 2.03 -34.86
N GLU A 217 -8.20 2.53 -33.66
CA GLU A 217 -7.64 3.77 -33.14
C GLU A 217 -6.14 3.59 -32.94
N LEU A 218 -5.31 4.39 -33.58
CA LEU A 218 -3.86 4.33 -33.49
C LEU A 218 -3.31 5.36 -32.48
N GLY A 219 -3.95 6.52 -32.39
CA GLY A 219 -3.57 7.55 -31.45
C GLY A 219 -4.62 8.66 -31.33
N ASN A 220 -4.42 9.52 -30.37
CA ASN A 220 -5.27 10.65 -30.05
C ASN A 220 -4.41 11.90 -29.83
N ALA A 221 -4.55 12.88 -30.72
CA ALA A 221 -3.89 14.18 -30.61
C ALA A 221 -4.76 15.11 -29.77
N VAL A 222 -4.38 15.32 -28.52
CA VAL A 222 -5.07 16.20 -27.57
C VAL A 222 -4.44 17.59 -27.59
N PHE A 223 -5.27 18.61 -27.70
CA PHE A 223 -4.90 20.02 -27.71
C PHE A 223 -5.39 20.66 -26.41
N THR A 224 -4.59 20.51 -25.36
CA THR A 224 -4.92 20.97 -24.00
C THR A 224 -4.77 22.47 -23.93
N GLU A 225 -5.88 23.16 -23.76
CA GLU A 225 -5.99 24.62 -23.79
C GLU A 225 -6.69 25.20 -22.55
N PHE A 226 -7.41 24.38 -21.78
CA PHE A 226 -8.25 24.83 -20.68
C PHE A 226 -7.93 24.08 -19.38
N GLU A 227 -8.10 24.80 -18.23
CA GLU A 227 -8.10 24.20 -16.90
C GLU A 227 -9.41 24.49 -16.17
N GLY A 228 -9.81 23.61 -15.25
CA GLY A 228 -11.03 23.70 -14.48
C GLY A 228 -12.06 22.66 -14.91
N ASP A 229 -13.32 23.00 -14.67
CA ASP A 229 -14.47 22.22 -15.12
C ASP A 229 -15.31 23.07 -16.10
N GLN A 230 -16.30 22.43 -16.71
CA GLN A 230 -17.12 23.05 -17.74
C GLN A 230 -17.96 24.24 -17.28
N SER A 231 -18.32 24.33 -16.02
CA SER A 231 -19.08 25.44 -15.46
C SER A 231 -18.17 26.60 -15.06
N ASN A 232 -16.91 26.31 -14.79
CA ASN A 232 -15.92 27.28 -14.35
C ASN A 232 -14.51 26.88 -14.85
N TYR A 233 -14.21 27.29 -16.10
CA TYR A 233 -12.90 27.05 -16.71
C TYR A 233 -12.24 28.32 -17.18
N ARG A 234 -10.93 28.30 -17.28
CA ARG A 234 -10.11 29.36 -17.87
C ARG A 234 -9.13 28.77 -18.86
N THR A 235 -8.61 29.61 -19.75
CA THR A 235 -7.52 29.25 -20.64
C THR A 235 -6.24 29.03 -19.81
N LEU A 236 -5.48 27.99 -20.12
CA LEU A 236 -4.15 27.75 -19.57
C LEU A 236 -3.20 28.90 -19.98
N ASP A 237 -2.15 29.10 -19.18
CA ASP A 237 -1.09 30.06 -19.49
C ASP A 237 -0.28 29.68 -20.74
N SER A 238 -0.27 28.39 -21.08
CA SER A 238 0.37 27.84 -22.28
C SER A 238 -0.47 26.71 -22.88
N ARG A 239 -0.51 26.65 -24.20
CA ARG A 239 -1.20 25.58 -24.94
C ARG A 239 -0.28 24.36 -25.05
N ILE A 240 -0.78 23.20 -24.71
CA ILE A 240 -0.01 21.96 -24.65
C ILE A 240 -0.55 20.94 -25.65
N ILE A 241 0.33 20.41 -26.49
CA ILE A 241 0.05 19.21 -27.27
C ILE A 241 0.35 18.01 -26.39
N ASP A 242 -0.62 17.15 -26.28
CA ASP A 242 -0.54 15.82 -25.67
C ASP A 242 -1.08 14.80 -26.67
N MET A 243 -0.25 14.40 -27.63
CA MET A 243 -0.59 13.32 -28.51
C MET A 243 -0.13 12.00 -27.89
N GLY A 244 -1.08 11.10 -27.68
CA GLY A 244 -0.87 9.76 -27.18
C GLY A 244 -1.16 8.71 -28.25
N ALA A 245 -0.15 7.92 -28.65
CA ALA A 245 -0.34 6.79 -29.55
C ALA A 245 0.03 5.47 -28.85
N GLY A 246 -0.79 4.44 -29.03
CA GLY A 246 -0.50 3.11 -28.50
C GLY A 246 0.54 2.38 -29.35
N LEU A 247 1.74 2.16 -28.82
CA LEU A 247 2.80 1.46 -29.55
C LEU A 247 2.38 0.03 -29.94
N GLU A 248 1.63 -0.64 -29.07
CA GLU A 248 1.02 -1.95 -29.32
C GLU A 248 0.09 -1.90 -30.53
N ARG A 249 -0.74 -0.86 -30.65
CA ARG A 249 -1.66 -0.69 -31.77
C ARG A 249 -0.93 -0.34 -33.07
N LEU A 250 0.08 0.53 -33.00
CA LEU A 250 0.93 0.86 -34.14
C LEU A 250 1.68 -0.36 -34.66
N SER A 251 2.18 -1.24 -33.80
CA SER A 251 2.82 -2.48 -34.24
C SER A 251 1.76 -3.48 -34.78
N TRP A 252 0.59 -3.55 -34.15
CA TRP A 252 -0.47 -4.46 -34.58
C TRP A 252 -1.00 -4.14 -35.97
N ILE A 253 -1.25 -2.87 -36.29
CA ILE A 253 -1.70 -2.46 -37.63
C ILE A 253 -0.67 -2.81 -38.71
N THR A 254 0.62 -2.85 -38.39
CA THR A 254 1.67 -3.21 -39.35
C THR A 254 1.79 -4.71 -39.55
N MET A 255 1.56 -5.50 -38.52
CA MET A 255 1.71 -6.95 -38.58
C MET A 255 0.46 -7.67 -39.04
N GLY A 256 -0.74 -7.14 -38.74
CA GLY A 256 -2.01 -7.74 -39.08
C GLY A 256 -2.27 -9.09 -38.41
N THR A 257 -1.67 -9.33 -37.25
CA THR A 257 -1.86 -10.56 -36.48
C THR A 257 -3.27 -10.68 -35.90
N PRO A 258 -3.72 -11.87 -35.49
CA PRO A 258 -5.04 -12.07 -34.88
C PRO A 258 -5.30 -11.17 -33.69
N THR A 259 -4.29 -10.96 -32.85
CA THR A 259 -4.35 -10.04 -31.71
C THR A 259 -3.13 -9.14 -31.63
N SER A 260 -3.24 -8.06 -30.86
CA SER A 260 -2.09 -7.20 -30.57
C SER A 260 -1.06 -7.89 -29.64
N TYR A 261 -1.45 -8.94 -28.90
CA TYR A 261 -0.52 -9.72 -28.06
C TYR A 261 0.55 -10.44 -28.89
N ASP A 262 0.19 -10.89 -30.11
CA ASP A 262 1.11 -11.59 -31.02
C ASP A 262 2.29 -10.70 -31.42
N THR A 263 2.06 -9.41 -31.62
CA THR A 263 3.12 -8.44 -31.93
C THR A 263 3.85 -7.95 -30.70
N THR A 264 3.15 -7.77 -29.61
CA THR A 264 3.69 -7.20 -28.36
C THR A 264 4.47 -8.23 -27.57
N PHE A 265 3.94 -9.45 -27.43
CA PHE A 265 4.51 -10.52 -26.63
C PHE A 265 4.97 -11.73 -27.44
N GLY A 266 4.87 -11.71 -28.76
CA GLY A 266 5.16 -12.86 -29.61
C GLY A 266 6.46 -13.60 -29.25
N PRO A 267 7.61 -12.90 -29.09
CA PRO A 267 8.86 -13.54 -28.67
C PRO A 267 8.77 -14.21 -27.28
N VAL A 268 8.07 -13.61 -26.34
CA VAL A 268 7.86 -14.16 -24.98
C VAL A 268 6.93 -15.35 -25.01
N ILE A 269 5.77 -15.21 -25.66
CA ILE A 269 4.76 -16.28 -25.79
C ILE A 269 5.34 -17.50 -26.49
N ASN A 270 6.11 -17.31 -27.58
CA ASN A 270 6.75 -18.41 -28.30
C ASN A 270 7.76 -19.18 -27.43
N LYS A 271 8.59 -18.49 -26.65
CA LYS A 271 9.51 -19.14 -25.71
C LYS A 271 8.74 -19.84 -24.57
N LEU A 272 7.70 -19.21 -24.06
CA LEU A 272 6.84 -19.77 -23.00
C LEU A 272 6.15 -21.06 -23.50
N LYS A 273 5.58 -21.07 -24.71
CA LYS A 273 5.03 -22.27 -25.35
C LYS A 273 6.02 -23.44 -25.33
N ASN A 274 7.28 -23.16 -25.72
CA ASN A 274 8.33 -24.17 -25.74
C ASN A 274 8.65 -24.69 -24.32
N MET A 275 8.68 -23.83 -23.32
CA MET A 275 8.93 -24.21 -21.91
C MET A 275 7.85 -25.11 -21.34
N ILE A 276 6.59 -24.88 -21.70
CA ILE A 276 5.44 -25.67 -21.23
C ILE A 276 5.08 -26.83 -22.16
N ASN A 277 5.78 -26.97 -23.29
CA ASN A 277 5.59 -28.01 -24.28
C ASN A 277 4.15 -28.09 -24.82
N ILE A 278 3.58 -26.93 -25.16
CA ILE A 278 2.24 -26.83 -25.76
C ILE A 278 2.37 -26.50 -27.24
N ASP A 279 1.69 -27.30 -28.06
CA ASP A 279 1.54 -27.06 -29.50
C ASP A 279 0.25 -26.27 -29.75
N ILE A 280 0.38 -24.95 -29.82
CA ILE A 280 -0.67 -24.02 -30.24
C ILE A 280 -0.18 -23.30 -31.48
N ASP A 281 -0.89 -23.45 -32.60
CA ASP A 281 -0.62 -22.66 -33.79
C ASP A 281 -1.20 -21.24 -33.62
N LEU A 282 -0.30 -20.30 -33.29
CA LEU A 282 -0.63 -18.87 -33.06
C LEU A 282 -1.08 -18.16 -34.34
N ASN A 283 -0.80 -18.73 -35.52
CA ASN A 283 -1.16 -18.17 -36.82
C ASN A 283 -2.31 -18.94 -37.46
N SER A 284 -3.07 -19.72 -36.69
CA SER A 284 -4.18 -20.48 -37.23
C SER A 284 -5.28 -19.57 -37.77
N GLU A 285 -5.84 -19.95 -38.91
CA GLU A 285 -6.98 -19.24 -39.50
C GLU A 285 -8.16 -19.15 -38.51
N LEU A 286 -8.35 -20.18 -37.68
CA LEU A 286 -9.39 -20.20 -36.66
C LEU A 286 -9.19 -19.05 -35.61
N LEU A 287 -7.98 -18.77 -35.18
CA LEU A 287 -7.68 -17.66 -34.25
C LEU A 287 -7.99 -16.30 -34.90
N SER A 288 -7.54 -16.09 -36.14
CA SER A 288 -7.80 -14.84 -36.87
C SER A 288 -9.30 -14.60 -37.06
N GLN A 289 -10.04 -15.62 -37.51
CA GLN A 289 -11.48 -15.52 -37.66
C GLN A 289 -12.21 -15.30 -36.34
N TYR A 290 -11.81 -16.02 -35.29
CA TYR A 290 -12.39 -15.85 -33.95
C TYR A 290 -12.21 -14.41 -33.42
N PHE A 291 -10.99 -13.87 -33.40
CA PHE A 291 -10.75 -12.54 -32.86
C PHE A 291 -11.36 -11.43 -33.73
N ARG A 292 -11.48 -11.63 -35.04
CA ARG A 292 -12.18 -10.68 -35.92
C ARG A 292 -13.67 -10.60 -35.56
N ILE A 293 -14.36 -11.75 -35.47
CA ILE A 293 -15.77 -11.80 -35.09
C ILE A 293 -15.98 -11.37 -33.63
N PHE A 294 -15.05 -11.73 -32.74
CA PHE A 294 -15.12 -11.32 -31.34
C PHE A 294 -15.08 -9.80 -31.21
N ALA A 295 -14.15 -9.13 -31.88
CA ALA A 295 -14.02 -7.67 -31.86
C ALA A 295 -15.31 -6.96 -32.38
N GLU A 296 -15.94 -7.50 -33.41
CA GLU A 296 -17.21 -6.98 -33.96
C GLU A 296 -18.38 -7.08 -32.99
N LYS A 297 -18.46 -8.18 -32.25
CA LYS A 297 -19.67 -8.52 -31.46
C LYS A 297 -19.50 -8.20 -29.96
N TYR A 298 -18.29 -7.97 -29.48
CA TYR A 298 -17.99 -7.81 -28.06
C TYR A 298 -18.87 -6.76 -27.36
N SER A 299 -19.07 -5.60 -27.99
CA SER A 299 -19.87 -4.52 -27.41
C SER A 299 -21.31 -4.91 -27.07
N LYS A 300 -21.87 -5.85 -27.82
CA LYS A 300 -23.24 -6.35 -27.63
C LYS A 300 -23.35 -7.43 -26.54
N TYR A 301 -22.24 -8.07 -26.19
CA TYR A 301 -22.21 -9.26 -25.33
C TYR A 301 -21.25 -9.09 -24.13
N GLN A 302 -20.90 -7.88 -23.76
CA GLN A 302 -19.96 -7.60 -22.64
C GLN A 302 -20.34 -8.31 -21.33
N ASN A 303 -21.65 -8.48 -21.09
CA ASN A 303 -22.15 -9.12 -19.86
C ASN A 303 -22.31 -10.65 -19.97
N ASP A 304 -22.10 -11.23 -21.17
CA ASP A 304 -22.22 -12.69 -21.39
C ASP A 304 -21.23 -13.18 -22.45
N ILE A 305 -19.98 -13.24 -22.07
CA ILE A 305 -18.88 -13.69 -22.94
C ILE A 305 -19.05 -15.16 -23.37
N LYS A 306 -19.64 -16.00 -22.51
CA LYS A 306 -19.89 -17.40 -22.83
C LYS A 306 -20.87 -17.52 -23.99
N LEU A 307 -21.95 -16.73 -23.95
CA LEU A 307 -22.92 -16.69 -25.06
C LEU A 307 -22.29 -16.16 -26.34
N LEU A 308 -21.40 -15.14 -26.23
CA LEU A 308 -20.64 -14.64 -27.37
C LEU A 308 -19.79 -15.76 -28.00
N LYS A 309 -19.01 -16.49 -27.21
CA LYS A 309 -18.18 -17.60 -27.68
C LYS A 309 -19.00 -18.71 -28.31
N ILE A 310 -20.19 -19.06 -27.76
CA ILE A 310 -21.13 -20.02 -28.34
C ILE A 310 -21.64 -19.52 -29.69
N ASN A 311 -21.95 -18.25 -29.82
CA ASN A 311 -22.42 -17.70 -31.10
C ASN A 311 -21.30 -17.70 -32.16
N ILE A 312 -20.09 -17.34 -31.77
CA ILE A 312 -18.91 -17.38 -32.65
C ILE A 312 -18.62 -18.82 -33.08
N SER A 313 -18.70 -19.82 -32.19
CA SER A 313 -18.46 -21.22 -32.55
C SER A 313 -19.43 -21.71 -33.60
N LYS A 314 -20.71 -21.32 -33.51
CA LYS A 314 -21.72 -21.64 -34.50
C LYS A 314 -21.43 -21.01 -35.88
N GLU A 315 -20.98 -19.74 -35.86
CA GLU A 315 -20.66 -19.01 -37.10
C GLU A 315 -19.43 -19.59 -37.80
N LEU A 316 -18.42 -20.02 -36.99
CA LEU A 316 -17.24 -20.68 -37.51
C LEU A 316 -17.45 -22.17 -37.89
N GLY A 317 -18.63 -22.73 -37.62
CA GLY A 317 -18.93 -24.14 -37.91
C GLY A 317 -18.13 -25.13 -37.03
N VAL A 318 -17.65 -24.74 -35.88
CA VAL A 318 -16.90 -25.58 -34.92
C VAL A 318 -17.70 -25.80 -33.64
N SER A 319 -17.45 -26.92 -32.92
CA SER A 319 -18.06 -27.09 -31.61
C SER A 319 -17.52 -26.09 -30.60
N TYR A 320 -18.34 -25.70 -29.59
CA TYR A 320 -17.91 -24.83 -28.52
C TYR A 320 -16.68 -25.42 -27.76
N GLU A 321 -16.68 -26.73 -27.53
CA GLU A 321 -15.56 -27.42 -26.87
C GLU A 321 -14.27 -27.35 -27.70
N THR A 322 -14.33 -27.47 -29.00
CA THR A 322 -13.18 -27.35 -29.90
C THR A 322 -12.65 -25.93 -29.88
N LEU A 323 -13.53 -24.94 -29.93
CA LEU A 323 -13.19 -23.54 -29.85
C LEU A 323 -12.48 -23.23 -28.51
N GLU A 324 -13.08 -23.62 -27.37
CA GLU A 324 -12.51 -23.40 -26.05
C GLU A 324 -11.14 -24.06 -25.89
N LYS A 325 -10.95 -25.28 -26.35
CA LYS A 325 -9.66 -25.96 -26.30
C LYS A 325 -8.55 -25.22 -27.04
N THR A 326 -8.86 -24.49 -28.08
CA THR A 326 -7.90 -23.72 -28.87
C THR A 326 -7.68 -22.32 -28.27
N ILE A 327 -8.75 -21.64 -27.88
CA ILE A 327 -8.74 -20.24 -27.52
C ILE A 327 -8.24 -20.05 -26.06
N LEU A 328 -8.71 -20.87 -25.11
CA LEU A 328 -8.45 -20.67 -23.69
C LEU A 328 -6.96 -20.74 -23.31
N PRO A 329 -6.14 -21.68 -23.84
CA PRO A 329 -4.71 -21.65 -23.59
C PRO A 329 -4.03 -20.41 -24.17
N TYR A 330 -4.48 -19.93 -25.35
CA TYR A 330 -3.96 -18.71 -25.97
C TYR A 330 -4.29 -17.46 -25.12
N GLU A 331 -5.54 -17.31 -24.70
CA GLU A 331 -6.00 -16.25 -23.80
C GLU A 331 -5.15 -16.26 -22.52
N THR A 332 -4.93 -17.45 -21.94
CA THR A 332 -4.14 -17.62 -20.72
C THR A 332 -2.67 -17.22 -20.89
N LEU A 333 -2.03 -17.62 -21.99
CA LEU A 333 -0.65 -17.20 -22.30
C LEU A 333 -0.55 -15.69 -22.43
N SER A 334 -1.54 -15.06 -23.06
CA SER A 334 -1.60 -13.60 -23.21
C SER A 334 -1.76 -12.88 -21.87
N VAL A 335 -2.60 -13.39 -20.97
CA VAL A 335 -2.75 -12.88 -19.60
C VAL A 335 -1.43 -12.98 -18.83
N ILE A 336 -0.77 -14.14 -18.89
CA ILE A 336 0.50 -14.37 -18.19
C ILE A 336 1.57 -13.40 -18.69
N ALA A 337 1.68 -13.21 -20.02
CA ALA A 337 2.64 -12.29 -20.61
C ALA A 337 2.38 -10.83 -20.22
N ASP A 338 1.11 -10.38 -20.27
CA ASP A 338 0.74 -9.03 -19.85
C ASP A 338 1.02 -8.77 -18.37
N HIS A 339 0.55 -9.66 -17.51
CA HIS A 339 0.69 -9.48 -16.06
C HIS A 339 2.14 -9.53 -15.60
N THR A 340 2.97 -10.40 -16.18
CA THR A 340 4.40 -10.46 -15.85
C THR A 340 5.16 -9.24 -16.36
N ARG A 341 4.81 -8.67 -17.53
CA ARG A 341 5.35 -7.37 -17.97
C ARG A 341 4.97 -6.25 -17.00
N THR A 342 3.73 -6.19 -16.57
CA THR A 342 3.26 -5.18 -15.61
C THR A 342 4.00 -5.27 -14.28
N LEU A 343 4.16 -6.48 -13.74
CA LEU A 343 4.92 -6.73 -12.52
C LEU A 343 6.38 -6.32 -12.66
N LEU A 344 7.01 -6.62 -13.80
CA LEU A 344 8.37 -6.23 -14.09
C LEU A 344 8.56 -4.72 -13.97
N PHE A 345 7.75 -3.93 -14.68
CA PHE A 345 7.88 -2.47 -14.64
C PHE A 345 7.58 -1.88 -13.27
N ALA A 346 6.48 -2.31 -12.64
CA ALA A 346 6.06 -1.78 -11.35
C ALA A 346 7.07 -2.05 -10.23
N ILE A 347 7.60 -3.28 -10.17
CA ILE A 347 8.59 -3.66 -9.14
C ILE A 347 9.94 -3.02 -9.43
N SER A 348 10.38 -2.94 -10.69
CA SER A 348 11.60 -2.23 -11.07
C SER A 348 11.58 -0.77 -10.63
N ASP A 349 10.42 -0.13 -10.69
CA ASP A 349 10.21 1.25 -10.26
C ASP A 349 9.88 1.38 -8.74
N GLY A 350 10.05 0.27 -7.99
CA GLY A 350 10.01 0.25 -6.53
C GLY A 350 8.63 0.11 -5.91
N SER A 351 7.62 -0.38 -6.64
CA SER A 351 6.33 -0.77 -6.05
C SER A 351 6.37 -2.22 -5.59
N LEU A 352 5.76 -2.50 -4.44
CA LEU A 352 5.66 -3.87 -3.92
C LEU A 352 4.22 -4.36 -3.97
N PRO A 353 3.98 -5.63 -4.35
CA PRO A 353 2.69 -6.27 -4.13
C PRO A 353 2.31 -6.21 -2.63
N SER A 354 1.13 -5.70 -2.33
CA SER A 354 0.67 -5.53 -0.94
C SER A 354 -0.86 -5.59 -0.86
N ASN A 355 -1.42 -5.48 0.35
CA ASN A 355 -2.88 -5.44 0.53
C ASN A 355 -3.45 -4.01 0.52
N VAL A 356 -2.65 -3.00 0.17
CA VAL A 356 -3.05 -1.60 0.23
C VAL A 356 -2.59 -0.83 -0.99
N GLY A 357 -3.36 0.19 -1.37
CA GLY A 357 -3.02 1.13 -2.44
C GLY A 357 -2.70 0.45 -3.78
N GLY A 358 -1.80 1.03 -4.56
CA GLY A 358 -1.39 0.49 -5.86
C GLY A 358 -0.79 -0.93 -5.80
N GLY A 359 -0.13 -1.29 -4.69
CA GLY A 359 0.44 -2.63 -4.49
C GLY A 359 -0.61 -3.75 -4.45
N TYR A 360 -1.85 -3.40 -4.12
CA TYR A 360 -2.98 -4.33 -4.14
C TYR A 360 -3.27 -4.84 -5.56
N ASN A 361 -3.32 -3.97 -6.56
CA ASN A 361 -3.51 -4.35 -7.95
C ASN A 361 -2.38 -5.26 -8.45
N LEU A 362 -1.14 -4.98 -8.05
CA LEU A 362 0.01 -5.84 -8.39
C LEU A 362 -0.14 -7.24 -7.80
N ARG A 363 -0.62 -7.34 -6.56
CA ARG A 363 -0.86 -8.65 -5.94
C ARG A 363 -1.99 -9.41 -6.60
N ILE A 364 -3.05 -8.72 -7.06
CA ILE A 364 -4.14 -9.34 -7.83
C ILE A 364 -3.59 -10.03 -9.07
N ILE A 365 -2.89 -9.29 -9.93
CA ILE A 365 -2.40 -9.83 -11.21
C ILE A 365 -1.35 -10.94 -10.99
N LEU A 366 -0.52 -10.84 -9.96
CA LEU A 366 0.43 -11.88 -9.59
C LEU A 366 -0.28 -13.18 -9.20
N ARG A 367 -1.26 -13.10 -8.29
CA ARG A 367 -2.02 -14.28 -7.85
C ARG A 367 -2.85 -14.87 -8.96
N ARG A 368 -3.45 -14.04 -9.83
CA ARG A 368 -4.16 -14.50 -11.03
C ARG A 368 -3.23 -15.27 -11.96
N THR A 369 -2.02 -14.78 -12.19
CA THR A 369 -1.02 -15.48 -12.98
C THR A 369 -0.65 -16.85 -12.39
N LEU A 370 -0.40 -16.91 -11.07
CA LEU A 370 -0.10 -18.16 -10.37
C LEU A 370 -1.27 -19.17 -10.41
N ALA A 371 -2.50 -18.67 -10.28
CA ALA A 371 -3.70 -19.49 -10.40
C ALA A 371 -3.82 -20.09 -11.79
N LEU A 372 -3.65 -19.27 -12.83
CA LEU A 372 -3.70 -19.72 -14.22
C LEU A 372 -2.63 -20.76 -14.55
N LEU A 373 -1.38 -20.56 -14.09
CA LEU A 373 -0.32 -21.57 -14.23
C LEU A 373 -0.70 -22.89 -13.55
N ALA A 374 -1.26 -22.81 -12.35
CA ALA A 374 -1.71 -24.00 -11.61
C ALA A 374 -2.87 -24.72 -12.30
N ARG A 375 -3.85 -23.98 -12.83
CA ARG A 375 -5.02 -24.50 -13.55
C ARG A 375 -4.63 -25.38 -14.73
N PHE A 376 -3.64 -24.93 -15.49
CA PHE A 376 -3.19 -25.67 -16.67
C PHE A 376 -2.08 -26.69 -16.34
N GLY A 377 -1.63 -26.76 -15.10
CA GLY A 377 -0.50 -27.61 -14.71
C GLY A 377 0.83 -27.18 -15.36
N TRP A 378 0.95 -25.91 -15.75
CA TRP A 378 2.14 -25.37 -16.39
C TRP A 378 3.21 -25.10 -15.34
N ASN A 379 4.26 -25.88 -15.37
CA ASN A 379 5.35 -25.78 -14.38
C ASN A 379 6.43 -24.81 -14.89
N VAL A 380 6.19 -23.53 -14.77
CA VAL A 380 7.11 -22.44 -15.13
C VAL A 380 7.20 -21.45 -14.00
N ASN A 381 8.42 -21.00 -13.69
CA ASN A 381 8.64 -19.94 -12.71
C ASN A 381 8.34 -18.56 -13.35
N LEU A 382 7.70 -17.68 -12.59
CA LEU A 382 7.41 -16.31 -13.08
C LEU A 382 8.67 -15.53 -13.39
N GLU A 383 9.76 -15.78 -12.66
CA GLU A 383 11.07 -15.14 -12.84
C GLU A 383 11.65 -15.43 -14.23
N ASP A 384 11.43 -16.64 -14.75
CA ASP A 384 11.91 -17.02 -16.09
C ASP A 384 11.15 -16.24 -17.16
N ILE A 385 9.85 -16.01 -16.97
CA ILE A 385 9.02 -15.22 -17.89
C ILE A 385 9.45 -13.73 -17.84
N ILE A 386 9.76 -13.21 -16.66
CA ILE A 386 10.27 -11.85 -16.49
C ILE A 386 11.58 -11.64 -17.25
N ASP A 387 12.48 -12.61 -17.22
CA ASP A 387 13.71 -12.53 -18.00
C ASP A 387 13.48 -12.53 -19.52
N LEU A 388 12.46 -13.21 -20.00
CA LEU A 388 12.06 -13.14 -21.41
C LEU A 388 11.65 -11.72 -21.80
N HIS A 389 10.90 -11.02 -20.93
CA HIS A 389 10.55 -9.62 -21.16
C HIS A 389 11.76 -8.70 -21.10
N ILE A 390 12.66 -8.89 -20.13
CA ILE A 390 13.91 -8.08 -20.05
C ILE A 390 14.71 -8.22 -21.34
N GLU A 391 14.87 -9.46 -21.84
CA GLU A 391 15.62 -9.71 -23.08
C GLU A 391 14.95 -9.09 -24.30
N GLN A 392 13.63 -9.14 -24.40
CA GLN A 392 12.87 -8.51 -25.48
C GLN A 392 12.99 -6.98 -25.46
N LEU A 393 12.92 -6.37 -24.27
CA LEU A 393 12.78 -4.93 -24.10
C LEU A 393 14.11 -4.20 -23.86
N LYS A 394 15.24 -4.90 -23.75
CA LYS A 394 16.54 -4.34 -23.37
C LYS A 394 17.02 -3.17 -24.25
N SER A 395 16.59 -3.10 -25.50
CA SER A 395 16.97 -2.00 -26.42
C SER A 395 16.11 -0.75 -26.22
N MET A 396 14.92 -0.87 -25.66
CA MET A 396 14.03 0.25 -25.31
C MET A 396 14.20 0.69 -23.85
N TYR A 397 14.34 -0.27 -22.95
CA TYR A 397 14.34 -0.08 -21.50
C TYR A 397 15.52 -0.83 -20.86
N PRO A 398 16.77 -0.38 -21.09
CA PRO A 398 17.96 -1.08 -20.62
C PRO A 398 18.03 -1.15 -19.08
N GLU A 399 17.41 -0.20 -18.36
CA GLU A 399 17.38 -0.10 -16.92
C GLU A 399 16.67 -1.30 -16.26
N LEU A 400 15.77 -1.99 -16.94
CA LEU A 400 15.07 -3.17 -16.40
C LEU A 400 16.06 -4.28 -16.01
N LYS A 401 17.19 -4.38 -16.70
CA LYS A 401 18.24 -5.37 -16.39
C LYS A 401 18.92 -5.08 -15.05
N GLU A 402 19.06 -3.83 -14.68
CA GLU A 402 19.70 -3.43 -13.41
C GLU A 402 18.87 -3.86 -12.20
N HIS A 403 17.55 -3.89 -12.34
CA HIS A 403 16.61 -4.26 -11.27
C HIS A 403 16.18 -5.73 -11.30
N SER A 404 16.69 -6.55 -12.22
CA SER A 404 16.23 -7.93 -12.42
C SER A 404 16.29 -8.80 -11.15
N ASN A 405 17.35 -8.69 -10.36
CA ASN A 405 17.51 -9.45 -9.11
C ASN A 405 16.46 -9.06 -8.06
N ASP A 406 16.16 -7.79 -7.94
CA ASP A 406 15.14 -7.29 -7.01
C ASP A 406 13.75 -7.80 -7.41
N VAL A 407 13.42 -7.71 -8.71
CA VAL A 407 12.15 -8.21 -9.24
C VAL A 407 12.00 -9.70 -8.97
N ARG A 408 13.04 -10.50 -9.27
CA ARG A 408 13.04 -11.95 -8.99
C ARG A 408 12.81 -12.24 -7.51
N THR A 409 13.52 -11.56 -6.63
CA THR A 409 13.40 -11.74 -5.17
C THR A 409 11.96 -11.47 -4.69
N ILE A 410 11.36 -10.38 -5.11
CA ILE A 410 9.98 -10.02 -4.72
C ILE A 410 8.97 -11.03 -5.26
N ILE A 411 9.11 -11.44 -6.52
CA ILE A 411 8.23 -12.45 -7.13
C ILE A 411 8.34 -13.80 -6.38
N GLN A 412 9.54 -14.25 -6.03
CA GLN A 412 9.75 -15.49 -5.26
C GLN A 412 9.08 -15.43 -3.89
N ILE A 413 9.24 -14.32 -3.18
CA ILE A 413 8.63 -14.12 -1.86
C ILE A 413 7.10 -14.18 -1.97
N GLU A 414 6.50 -13.48 -2.92
CA GLU A 414 5.06 -13.45 -3.08
C GLU A 414 4.50 -14.80 -3.60
N SER A 415 5.21 -15.48 -4.49
CA SER A 415 4.86 -16.84 -4.95
C SER A 415 4.88 -17.84 -3.79
N GLY A 416 5.89 -17.75 -2.92
CA GLY A 416 5.99 -18.57 -1.71
C GLY A 416 4.85 -18.32 -0.72
N ARG A 417 4.44 -17.05 -0.55
CA ARG A 417 3.28 -16.67 0.27
C ARG A 417 1.97 -17.23 -0.29
N TYR A 418 1.79 -17.14 -1.61
CA TYR A 418 0.63 -17.73 -2.26
C TYR A 418 0.58 -19.24 -2.05
N GLY A 419 1.71 -19.93 -2.25
CA GLY A 419 1.84 -21.38 -1.99
C GLY A 419 1.46 -21.77 -0.56
N SER A 420 1.95 -21.02 0.42
CA SER A 420 1.67 -21.27 1.85
C SER A 420 0.21 -21.05 2.25
N SER A 421 -0.51 -20.17 1.54
CA SER A 421 -1.95 -19.94 1.80
C SER A 421 -2.87 -20.93 1.10
N LYS A 422 -2.36 -21.72 0.17
CA LYS A 422 -3.15 -22.57 -0.73
C LYS A 422 -4.03 -23.60 0.01
N GLU A 423 -3.50 -24.27 1.03
CA GLU A 423 -4.26 -25.26 1.82
C GLU A 423 -5.46 -24.61 2.53
N ARG A 424 -5.25 -23.43 3.11
CA ARG A 424 -6.33 -22.66 3.75
C ARG A 424 -7.38 -22.25 2.74
N MET A 425 -6.95 -21.79 1.56
CA MET A 425 -7.88 -21.42 0.47
C MET A 425 -8.73 -22.60 0.03
N TYR A 426 -8.15 -23.80 -0.12
CA TYR A 426 -8.90 -25.02 -0.44
C TYR A 426 -9.90 -25.40 0.65
N SER A 427 -9.53 -25.26 1.92
CA SER A 427 -10.43 -25.53 3.05
C SER A 427 -11.64 -24.63 3.03
N ILE A 428 -11.45 -23.33 2.76
CA ILE A 428 -12.54 -22.34 2.66
C ILE A 428 -13.42 -22.65 1.45
N ALA A 429 -12.85 -22.89 0.28
CA ALA A 429 -13.60 -23.22 -0.94
C ALA A 429 -14.47 -24.48 -0.74
N LYS A 430 -13.93 -25.53 -0.11
CA LYS A 430 -14.66 -26.75 0.21
C LYS A 430 -15.83 -26.50 1.18
N SER A 431 -15.63 -25.63 2.17
CA SER A 431 -16.70 -25.21 3.09
C SER A 431 -17.83 -24.48 2.36
N MET A 432 -17.50 -23.61 1.40
CA MET A 432 -18.46 -22.86 0.61
C MET A 432 -19.27 -23.76 -0.32
N LEU A 433 -18.66 -24.71 -0.99
CA LEU A 433 -19.35 -25.72 -1.79
C LEU A 433 -20.41 -26.45 -0.98
N SER A 434 -20.11 -26.76 0.29
CA SER A 434 -21.06 -27.42 1.19
C SER A 434 -22.27 -26.55 1.52
N SER A 435 -22.13 -25.23 1.52
CA SER A 435 -23.20 -24.29 1.89
C SER A 435 -24.21 -24.00 0.77
N LYS A 436 -23.91 -24.38 -0.50
CA LYS A 436 -24.73 -24.15 -1.70
C LYS A 436 -25.16 -22.70 -1.93
N LYS A 437 -24.48 -21.70 -1.36
CA LYS A 437 -24.76 -20.28 -1.57
C LYS A 437 -23.67 -19.66 -2.44
N SER A 438 -24.07 -19.07 -3.57
CA SER A 438 -23.16 -18.25 -4.35
C SER A 438 -22.82 -16.96 -3.56
N PRO A 439 -21.53 -16.61 -3.43
CA PRO A 439 -21.13 -15.40 -2.72
C PRO A 439 -21.52 -14.13 -3.49
N SER A 440 -21.89 -13.06 -2.80
CA SER A 440 -22.06 -11.74 -3.42
C SER A 440 -20.69 -11.14 -3.80
N VAL A 441 -20.69 -10.10 -4.65
CA VAL A 441 -19.46 -9.40 -5.05
C VAL A 441 -18.72 -8.84 -3.83
N GLU A 442 -19.45 -8.26 -2.87
CA GLU A 442 -18.89 -7.74 -1.62
C GLU A 442 -18.27 -8.85 -0.76
N HIS A 443 -18.87 -10.04 -0.77
CA HIS A 443 -18.31 -11.18 -0.06
C HIS A 443 -17.04 -11.70 -0.74
N LEU A 444 -17.01 -11.73 -2.08
CA LEU A 444 -15.82 -12.07 -2.86
C LEU A 444 -14.68 -11.07 -2.59
N ILE A 445 -14.98 -9.77 -2.56
CA ILE A 445 -13.99 -8.72 -2.22
C ILE A 445 -13.43 -8.98 -0.82
N LYS A 446 -14.28 -9.20 0.16
CA LYS A 446 -13.84 -9.48 1.54
C LYS A 446 -12.99 -10.74 1.65
N MET A 447 -13.33 -11.81 0.96
CA MET A 447 -12.53 -13.05 0.92
C MET A 447 -11.18 -12.82 0.26
N TYR A 448 -11.14 -11.99 -0.77
CA TYR A 448 -9.89 -11.62 -1.39
C TYR A 448 -9.01 -10.80 -0.43
N GLU A 449 -9.58 -9.80 0.24
CA GLU A 449 -8.85 -8.94 1.18
C GLU A 449 -8.34 -9.68 2.42
N SER A 450 -9.18 -10.54 3.01
CA SER A 450 -8.86 -11.23 4.26
C SER A 450 -8.05 -12.52 4.07
N ASP A 451 -8.40 -13.32 3.06
CA ASP A 451 -7.84 -14.66 2.86
C ASP A 451 -7.02 -14.78 1.56
N GLY A 452 -7.05 -13.75 0.72
CA GLY A 452 -6.33 -13.69 -0.55
C GLY A 452 -6.90 -14.63 -1.61
N ILE A 453 -8.16 -15.02 -1.49
CA ILE A 453 -8.85 -15.94 -2.40
C ILE A 453 -9.33 -15.17 -3.63
N THR A 454 -8.77 -15.50 -4.79
CA THR A 454 -9.19 -14.88 -6.06
C THR A 454 -10.49 -15.49 -6.57
N PRO A 455 -11.31 -14.74 -7.31
CA PRO A 455 -12.47 -15.33 -8.00
C PRO A 455 -12.09 -16.43 -8.98
N ASP A 456 -10.95 -16.29 -9.66
CA ASP A 456 -10.41 -17.33 -10.55
C ASP A 456 -10.22 -18.65 -9.79
N PHE A 457 -9.66 -18.61 -8.57
CA PHE A 457 -9.51 -19.80 -7.73
C PHE A 457 -10.87 -20.42 -7.33
N LEU A 458 -11.87 -19.58 -7.02
CA LEU A 458 -13.21 -20.07 -6.68
C LEU A 458 -13.95 -20.67 -7.88
N LEU A 459 -13.76 -20.09 -9.07
CA LEU A 459 -14.28 -20.61 -10.34
C LEU A 459 -13.66 -21.98 -10.64
N GLU A 460 -12.36 -22.13 -10.49
CA GLU A 460 -11.64 -23.39 -10.68
C GLU A 460 -12.11 -24.51 -9.76
N ASN A 461 -12.44 -24.15 -8.52
CA ASN A 461 -12.92 -25.10 -7.53
C ASN A 461 -14.45 -25.26 -7.54
N GLY A 462 -15.15 -24.71 -8.55
CA GLY A 462 -16.59 -24.88 -8.76
C GLY A 462 -17.47 -24.18 -7.71
N VAL A 463 -16.90 -23.22 -6.97
CA VAL A 463 -17.64 -22.44 -5.95
C VAL A 463 -18.52 -21.38 -6.58
N ILE A 464 -18.06 -20.81 -7.67
CA ILE A 464 -18.79 -19.86 -8.53
C ILE A 464 -18.80 -20.37 -9.98
N GLU A 465 -19.82 -20.01 -10.74
CA GLU A 465 -19.95 -20.39 -12.16
C GLU A 465 -19.29 -19.40 -13.09
N ASN A 466 -19.26 -18.11 -12.70
CA ASN A 466 -18.67 -17.03 -13.47
C ASN A 466 -18.04 -16.01 -12.50
N ILE A 467 -17.00 -15.31 -12.96
CA ILE A 467 -16.46 -14.14 -12.27
C ILE A 467 -17.40 -12.97 -12.54
N PRO A 468 -17.89 -12.26 -11.49
CA PRO A 468 -18.73 -11.07 -11.72
C PRO A 468 -17.98 -10.03 -12.56
N PRO A 469 -18.60 -9.48 -13.63
CA PRO A 469 -17.91 -8.59 -14.57
C PRO A 469 -17.30 -7.32 -13.95
N ASP A 470 -17.90 -6.86 -12.84
CA ASP A 470 -17.49 -5.65 -12.14
C ASP A 470 -16.61 -5.92 -10.92
N PHE A 471 -16.19 -7.16 -10.68
CA PHE A 471 -15.39 -7.51 -9.49
C PHE A 471 -14.06 -6.76 -9.44
N TYR A 472 -13.24 -6.87 -10.49
CA TYR A 472 -11.92 -6.24 -10.52
C TYR A 472 -12.00 -4.72 -10.62
N LEU A 473 -13.05 -4.20 -11.31
CA LEU A 473 -13.30 -2.76 -11.38
C LEU A 473 -13.61 -2.19 -9.98
N LYS A 474 -14.58 -2.75 -9.27
CA LYS A 474 -14.93 -2.35 -7.89
C LYS A 474 -13.74 -2.46 -6.94
N LEU A 475 -12.97 -3.51 -7.10
CA LEU A 475 -11.78 -3.76 -6.29
C LEU A 475 -10.70 -2.69 -6.57
N ALA A 476 -10.46 -2.33 -7.82
CA ALA A 476 -9.53 -1.28 -8.21
C ALA A 476 -9.99 0.10 -7.70
N GLU A 477 -11.28 0.42 -7.78
CA GLU A 477 -11.85 1.68 -7.30
C GLU A 477 -11.68 1.87 -5.79
N LEU A 478 -11.85 0.80 -4.99
CA LEU A 478 -11.67 0.84 -3.54
C LEU A 478 -10.25 1.24 -3.12
N HIS A 479 -9.25 1.00 -3.98
CA HIS A 479 -7.84 1.18 -3.65
C HIS A 479 -7.13 2.25 -4.48
N THR A 480 -7.82 2.89 -5.43
CA THR A 480 -7.24 3.91 -6.32
C THR A 480 -7.35 5.34 -5.80
N SER A 481 -8.24 5.63 -4.86
CA SER A 481 -8.44 6.99 -4.36
C SER A 481 -7.57 7.26 -3.13
N HIS A 482 -6.60 8.17 -3.26
CA HIS A 482 -6.01 8.86 -2.12
C HIS A 482 -6.89 10.08 -1.79
N GLU A 483 -7.65 10.03 -0.70
CA GLU A 483 -8.18 11.26 -0.11
C GLU A 483 -7.03 12.01 0.57
N PRO A 484 -6.70 13.23 0.14
CA PRO A 484 -5.71 14.04 0.85
C PRO A 484 -6.26 14.35 2.24
N LYS A 485 -5.49 14.03 3.29
CA LYS A 485 -5.83 14.40 4.66
C LYS A 485 -5.91 15.92 4.75
N GLN A 486 -7.11 16.45 4.97
CA GLN A 486 -7.33 17.86 5.21
C GLN A 486 -6.59 18.30 6.48
N ALA A 487 -5.61 19.18 6.32
CA ALA A 487 -5.00 19.89 7.44
C ALA A 487 -6.04 20.83 8.08
N ALA A 488 -5.97 20.99 9.40
CA ALA A 488 -6.85 21.89 10.13
C ALA A 488 -6.82 23.31 9.54
N VAL A 489 -7.98 23.84 9.18
CA VAL A 489 -8.15 25.11 8.47
C VAL A 489 -7.78 26.25 9.41
N VAL A 490 -6.60 26.85 9.20
CA VAL A 490 -6.33 28.23 9.58
C VAL A 490 -6.93 29.10 8.47
N GLU A 491 -7.62 30.22 8.82
CA GLU A 491 -8.16 31.15 7.82
C GLU A 491 -7.14 31.49 6.74
N THR A 492 -7.54 31.44 5.49
CA THR A 492 -6.64 31.68 4.35
C THR A 492 -6.10 33.11 4.42
N VAL A 493 -4.79 33.24 4.59
CA VAL A 493 -4.12 34.54 4.62
C VAL A 493 -3.90 35.06 3.21
N THR A 494 -4.52 36.18 2.88
CA THR A 494 -4.38 36.85 1.56
C THR A 494 -3.87 38.28 1.74
N GLY A 495 -3.26 38.83 0.69
CA GLY A 495 -2.82 40.22 0.65
C GLY A 495 -1.54 40.52 1.44
N VAL A 496 -0.76 39.50 1.76
CA VAL A 496 0.52 39.64 2.49
C VAL A 496 1.65 39.08 1.60
N ARG A 497 2.80 39.74 1.60
CA ARG A 497 3.99 39.28 0.87
C ARG A 497 4.53 37.96 1.45
N PRO A 498 5.22 37.12 0.65
CA PRO A 498 5.87 35.89 1.14
C PRO A 498 6.83 36.13 2.32
N THR A 499 6.85 35.21 3.26
CA THR A 499 7.77 35.23 4.41
C THR A 499 9.17 34.76 3.97
N LYS A 500 10.21 35.54 4.25
CA LYS A 500 11.59 35.14 4.00
C LYS A 500 12.03 34.08 5.03
N LEU A 501 12.55 32.95 4.55
CA LEU A 501 12.85 31.77 5.37
C LEU A 501 14.34 31.74 5.75
N LEU A 502 14.68 32.36 6.88
CA LEU A 502 16.08 32.51 7.33
C LEU A 502 16.75 31.17 7.65
N TYR A 503 16.00 30.17 8.09
CA TYR A 503 16.53 28.82 8.36
C TYR A 503 17.06 28.08 7.10
N TYR A 504 16.70 28.53 5.88
CA TYR A 504 17.28 28.03 4.65
C TYR A 504 18.62 28.69 4.29
N GLU A 505 18.80 29.95 4.74
CA GLU A 505 20.09 30.63 4.60
C GLU A 505 21.12 30.07 5.58
N ASN A 506 20.71 29.86 6.81
CA ASN A 506 21.52 29.25 7.86
C ASN A 506 20.63 28.62 8.93
N ALA A 507 20.63 27.28 9.02
CA ALA A 507 19.85 26.53 9.98
C ALA A 507 20.26 26.79 11.46
N SER A 508 21.43 27.41 11.68
CA SER A 508 21.93 27.73 13.02
C SER A 508 21.47 29.09 13.57
N ILE A 509 20.69 29.87 12.77
CA ILE A 509 20.14 31.14 13.27
C ILE A 509 19.16 30.86 14.40
N ARG A 510 19.38 31.49 15.55
CA ARG A 510 18.59 31.31 16.77
C ARG A 510 17.82 32.57 17.14
N GLU A 511 18.37 33.73 16.84
CA GLU A 511 17.81 35.04 17.14
C GLU A 511 17.68 35.84 15.87
N PHE A 512 16.60 36.59 15.72
CA PHE A 512 16.35 37.38 14.52
C PHE A 512 15.33 38.48 14.83
N ASP A 513 15.42 39.57 14.08
CA ASP A 513 14.44 40.62 14.11
C ASP A 513 13.54 40.52 12.87
N ALA A 514 12.26 40.77 13.04
CA ALA A 514 11.28 40.70 11.95
C ALA A 514 10.16 41.73 12.12
N ARG A 515 9.58 42.14 11.03
CA ARG A 515 8.42 43.04 11.01
C ARG A 515 7.12 42.22 10.99
N ILE A 516 6.16 42.60 11.85
CA ILE A 516 4.82 42.00 11.82
C ILE A 516 4.09 42.53 10.59
N LEU A 517 3.71 41.62 9.68
CA LEU A 517 2.93 41.94 8.50
C LEU A 517 1.42 41.86 8.76
N LYS A 518 0.99 40.92 9.61
CA LYS A 518 -0.42 40.69 9.95
C LYS A 518 -0.60 40.01 11.29
N ILE A 519 -1.68 40.34 11.96
CA ILE A 519 -2.12 39.70 13.20
C ILE A 519 -3.50 39.08 12.96
N LEU A 520 -3.62 37.75 13.19
CA LEU A 520 -4.87 37.02 13.00
C LEU A 520 -5.44 36.62 14.37
N ASN A 521 -6.68 37.04 14.63
CA ASN A 521 -7.45 36.70 15.83
C ASN A 521 -6.71 36.98 17.16
N GLY A 522 -5.70 37.88 17.18
CA GLY A 522 -4.88 38.20 18.33
C GLY A 522 -3.99 37.02 18.83
N LYS A 523 -3.93 35.92 18.11
CA LYS A 523 -3.21 34.68 18.49
C LYS A 523 -2.18 34.22 17.47
N TYR A 524 -2.19 34.76 16.27
CA TYR A 524 -1.28 34.33 15.22
C TYR A 524 -0.57 35.53 14.60
N LEU A 525 0.73 35.41 14.41
CA LEU A 525 1.56 36.43 13.79
C LEU A 525 2.05 35.96 12.42
N VAL A 526 1.98 36.86 11.44
CA VAL A 526 2.64 36.73 10.14
C VAL A 526 3.78 37.71 10.09
N LEU A 527 4.99 37.24 9.85
CA LEU A 527 6.21 38.05 9.82
C LEU A 527 6.76 38.16 8.39
N ASP A 528 7.54 39.22 8.13
CA ASP A 528 8.22 39.41 6.84
C ASP A 528 9.40 38.41 6.67
N GLN A 529 10.00 37.97 7.76
CA GLN A 529 11.02 36.94 7.78
C GLN A 529 10.96 36.12 9.07
N THR A 530 11.44 34.88 9.05
CA THR A 530 11.46 34.04 10.23
C THR A 530 12.60 33.02 10.23
N ALA A 531 13.18 32.77 11.41
CA ALA A 531 14.07 31.65 11.67
C ALA A 531 13.31 30.41 12.21
N PHE A 532 12.04 30.52 12.57
CA PHE A 532 11.22 29.38 13.00
C PHE A 532 10.89 28.47 11.81
N TYR A 533 11.24 27.18 11.92
CA TYR A 533 10.84 26.17 10.94
C TYR A 533 9.36 25.82 11.16
N PRO A 534 8.53 25.91 10.13
CA PRO A 534 7.12 25.49 10.19
C PRO A 534 7.01 23.98 10.07
N ARG A 535 5.93 23.40 10.57
CA ARG A 535 5.61 21.99 10.37
C ARG A 535 5.58 21.64 8.88
N GLY A 536 6.35 20.65 8.47
CA GLY A 536 6.41 20.23 7.09
C GLY A 536 7.35 19.04 6.85
N GLY A 537 7.08 18.22 5.83
CA GLY A 537 7.92 17.06 5.49
C GLY A 537 8.10 16.06 6.63
N GLY A 538 7.12 15.94 7.52
CA GLY A 538 7.20 15.09 8.72
C GLY A 538 8.13 15.63 9.80
N GLN A 539 8.67 16.84 9.66
CA GLN A 539 9.40 17.54 10.73
C GLN A 539 8.44 18.40 11.52
N GLU A 540 8.46 18.24 12.86
CA GLU A 540 7.71 19.09 13.79
C GLU A 540 8.24 20.52 13.84
N PRO A 541 7.39 21.51 14.16
CA PRO A 541 7.76 22.92 14.16
C PRO A 541 8.70 23.25 15.29
N ASP A 542 9.42 24.34 15.10
CA ASP A 542 10.19 24.93 16.19
C ASP A 542 9.26 25.61 17.20
N PHE A 543 9.76 25.65 18.43
CA PHE A 543 9.23 26.47 19.51
C PHE A 543 10.22 27.57 19.86
N GLY A 544 9.80 28.51 20.72
CA GLY A 544 10.63 29.61 21.18
C GLY A 544 9.78 30.78 21.62
N TYR A 545 10.29 31.98 21.41
CA TYR A 545 9.66 33.20 21.92
C TYR A 545 9.72 34.31 20.88
N ILE A 546 8.68 35.16 20.82
CA ILE A 546 8.67 36.44 20.13
C ILE A 546 8.29 37.49 21.14
N GLU A 547 9.17 38.47 21.38
CA GLU A 547 9.03 39.50 22.45
C GLU A 547 8.67 38.88 23.81
N GLY A 548 9.28 37.76 24.17
CA GLY A 548 9.00 37.03 25.42
C GLY A 548 7.71 36.24 25.47
N VAL A 549 6.85 36.29 24.40
CA VAL A 549 5.65 35.46 24.29
C VAL A 549 6.02 34.15 23.63
N LYS A 550 5.62 33.04 24.23
CA LYS A 550 5.94 31.70 23.75
C LYS A 550 5.22 31.33 22.47
N ILE A 551 5.94 30.75 21.52
CA ILE A 551 5.41 30.18 20.28
C ILE A 551 5.18 28.69 20.51
N THR A 552 3.95 28.23 20.24
CA THR A 552 3.52 26.84 20.47
C THR A 552 3.30 26.04 19.20
N ASP A 553 3.18 26.71 18.05
CA ASP A 553 3.04 26.07 16.74
C ASP A 553 3.48 27.05 15.64
N VAL A 554 4.02 26.50 14.56
CA VAL A 554 4.39 27.25 13.37
C VAL A 554 3.93 26.47 12.15
N VAL A 555 3.12 27.07 11.32
CA VAL A 555 2.58 26.43 10.12
C VAL A 555 2.87 27.26 8.87
N LYS A 556 3.01 26.63 7.74
CA LYS A 556 3.19 27.30 6.45
C LYS A 556 1.91 27.14 5.61
N GLN A 557 1.41 28.26 5.09
CA GLN A 557 0.30 28.31 4.14
C GLN A 557 0.81 28.99 2.87
N ASN A 558 0.95 28.25 1.80
CA ASN A 558 1.67 28.70 0.59
C ASN A 558 3.07 29.20 0.95
N ASP A 559 3.37 30.48 0.67
CA ASP A 559 4.67 31.11 1.00
C ASP A 559 4.64 31.98 2.25
N ILE A 560 3.62 31.84 3.10
CA ILE A 560 3.43 32.61 4.32
C ILE A 560 3.62 31.70 5.51
N VAL A 561 4.44 32.13 6.49
CA VAL A 561 4.63 31.41 7.76
C VAL A 561 3.82 32.08 8.87
N ILE A 562 3.02 31.29 9.56
CA ILE A 562 2.10 31.72 10.61
C ILE A 562 2.57 31.17 11.95
N HIS A 563 2.81 32.05 12.92
CA HIS A 563 3.31 31.72 14.27
C HIS A 563 2.18 31.80 15.28
N LYS A 564 1.92 30.70 16.01
CA LYS A 564 0.87 30.62 17.04
C LYS A 564 1.43 30.98 18.40
N LEU A 565 0.86 32.00 19.01
CA LEU A 565 1.19 32.47 20.36
C LEU A 565 0.44 31.65 21.44
N GLU A 566 1.09 31.38 22.58
CA GLU A 566 0.48 30.63 23.70
C GLU A 566 -0.61 31.46 24.40
N ASN A 567 -0.31 32.69 24.83
CA ASN A 567 -1.22 33.57 25.58
C ASN A 567 -0.96 35.02 25.20
N ALA A 568 -1.44 35.47 24.04
CA ALA A 568 -1.32 36.91 23.69
C ALA A 568 -2.53 37.68 24.17
N SER A 569 -2.31 38.83 24.83
CA SER A 569 -3.34 39.85 24.98
C SER A 569 -3.46 40.64 23.65
N LYS A 570 -4.66 41.08 23.29
CA LYS A 570 -4.90 41.83 22.04
C LYS A 570 -3.98 43.04 21.85
N ASP A 571 -3.42 43.58 22.91
CA ASP A 571 -2.60 44.81 22.93
C ASP A 571 -1.09 44.54 22.93
N SER A 572 -0.63 43.26 22.91
CA SER A 572 0.78 42.92 22.96
C SER A 572 1.56 43.19 21.68
N PHE A 573 0.90 43.20 20.56
CA PHE A 573 1.51 43.30 19.22
C PHE A 573 0.71 44.29 18.36
N SER A 574 1.41 45.00 17.47
CA SER A 574 0.80 45.84 16.41
C SER A 574 1.45 45.52 15.07
N GLU A 575 0.69 45.62 14.01
CA GLU A 575 1.20 45.52 12.63
C GLU A 575 2.27 46.57 12.40
N ASP A 576 3.21 46.28 11.50
CA ASP A 576 4.41 47.07 11.18
C ASP A 576 5.45 47.20 12.31
N LYS A 577 5.21 46.72 13.51
CA LYS A 577 6.21 46.65 14.59
C LYS A 577 7.34 45.68 14.27
N ILE A 578 8.56 46.06 14.57
CA ILE A 578 9.73 45.13 14.59
C ILE A 578 9.68 44.37 15.90
N VAL A 579 9.87 43.10 15.86
CA VAL A 579 9.85 42.17 16.99
C VAL A 579 11.09 41.28 16.97
N HIS A 580 11.58 40.90 18.14
CA HIS A 580 12.71 40.05 18.35
C HIS A 580 12.24 38.59 18.57
N GLY A 581 12.70 37.65 17.73
CA GLY A 581 12.38 36.22 17.80
C GLY A 581 13.58 35.38 18.30
N ILE A 582 13.32 34.43 19.19
CA ILE A 582 14.31 33.49 19.76
C ILE A 582 13.80 32.07 19.58
N VAL A 583 14.52 31.24 18.83
CA VAL A 583 14.21 29.81 18.59
C VAL A 583 14.79 28.95 19.72
N ASP A 584 14.02 27.96 20.21
CA ASP A 584 14.55 26.95 21.12
C ASP A 584 15.61 26.09 20.41
N ASN A 585 16.85 26.38 20.76
CA ASN A 585 17.99 25.73 20.15
C ASN A 585 18.09 24.24 20.46
N SER A 586 17.77 23.83 21.69
CA SER A 586 17.91 22.44 22.10
C SER A 586 16.95 21.55 21.26
N ARG A 587 15.72 21.98 21.12
CA ARG A 587 14.71 21.35 20.27
C ARG A 587 15.11 21.36 18.80
N ARG A 588 15.52 22.51 18.26
CA ARG A 588 15.96 22.65 16.86
C ARG A 588 17.08 21.67 16.52
N VAL A 589 18.13 21.64 17.35
CA VAL A 589 19.30 20.77 17.13
C VAL A 589 18.91 19.29 17.19
N ALA A 590 18.09 18.90 18.16
CA ALA A 590 17.63 17.51 18.28
C ALA A 590 16.82 17.07 17.05
N ILE A 591 15.85 17.89 16.62
CA ILE A 591 15.04 17.60 15.43
C ILE A 591 15.89 17.56 14.15
N THR A 592 16.82 18.51 14.00
CA THR A 592 17.75 18.55 12.85
C THR A 592 18.60 17.29 12.76
N LYS A 593 19.13 16.80 13.90
CA LYS A 593 19.88 15.54 13.96
C LYS A 593 19.01 14.33 13.61
N ASN A 594 17.80 14.26 14.16
CA ASN A 594 16.85 13.21 13.83
C ASN A 594 16.46 13.23 12.34
N HIS A 595 16.35 14.43 11.74
CA HIS A 595 16.03 14.55 10.31
C HIS A 595 17.19 14.05 9.43
N SER A 596 18.41 14.48 9.70
CA SER A 596 19.58 14.00 8.96
C SER A 596 19.82 12.50 9.16
N ALA A 597 19.54 11.97 10.38
CA ALA A 597 19.57 10.54 10.66
C ALA A 597 18.50 9.76 9.87
N THR A 598 17.33 10.36 9.58
CA THR A 598 16.30 9.74 8.73
C THR A 598 16.85 9.42 7.34
N HIS A 599 17.52 10.36 6.69
CA HIS A 599 18.15 10.17 5.37
C HIS A 599 19.20 9.05 5.40
N ILE A 600 20.07 9.05 6.41
CA ILE A 600 21.09 8.02 6.56
C ILE A 600 20.45 6.65 6.77
N LEU A 601 19.45 6.54 7.63
CA LEU A 601 18.75 5.27 7.88
C LEU A 601 17.98 4.78 6.65
N ASN A 602 17.35 5.67 5.89
CA ASN A 602 16.64 5.31 4.66
C ASN A 602 17.60 4.68 3.64
N SER A 603 18.73 5.34 3.38
CA SER A 603 19.74 4.81 2.46
C SER A 603 20.45 3.58 3.02
N SER A 604 20.69 3.49 4.33
CA SER A 604 21.26 2.29 4.95
C SER A 604 20.32 1.09 4.82
N ALA A 605 19.03 1.30 5.06
CA ALA A 605 18.02 0.26 4.85
C ALA A 605 17.96 -0.19 3.38
N ARG A 606 18.02 0.75 2.44
CA ARG A 606 18.06 0.45 1.00
C ARG A 606 19.28 -0.38 0.61
N ASN A 607 20.44 -0.04 1.12
CA ASN A 607 21.67 -0.75 0.84
C ASN A 607 21.71 -2.18 1.40
N ILE A 608 21.03 -2.41 2.54
CA ILE A 608 21.00 -3.72 3.19
C ILE A 608 19.87 -4.60 2.66
N LEU A 609 18.69 -4.02 2.44
CA LEU A 609 17.47 -4.77 2.14
C LEU A 609 17.18 -4.89 0.64
N GLY A 610 17.57 -3.90 -0.16
CA GLY A 610 17.34 -3.87 -1.61
C GLY A 610 16.78 -2.55 -2.13
N SER A 611 16.82 -2.37 -3.46
CA SER A 611 16.46 -1.12 -4.13
C SER A 611 14.96 -0.78 -4.04
N TRP A 612 14.11 -1.74 -3.67
CA TRP A 612 12.68 -1.53 -3.42
C TRP A 612 12.38 -0.75 -2.14
N VAL A 613 13.38 -0.46 -1.32
CA VAL A 613 13.21 0.37 -0.13
C VAL A 613 13.02 1.83 -0.52
N TRP A 614 11.85 2.37 -0.17
CA TRP A 614 11.48 3.77 -0.31
C TRP A 614 10.89 4.27 1.00
N GLN A 615 11.10 5.55 1.29
CA GLN A 615 10.40 6.19 2.40
C GLN A 615 8.89 6.25 2.07
N ASN A 616 8.08 5.61 2.91
CA ASN A 616 6.62 5.69 2.81
C ASN A 616 6.08 6.87 3.63
N SER A 617 6.62 7.07 4.82
CA SER A 617 6.40 8.26 5.65
C SER A 617 7.53 8.47 6.64
N ALA A 618 7.61 9.66 7.22
CA ALA A 618 8.57 9.94 8.28
C ALA A 618 8.01 10.97 9.25
N PHE A 619 8.48 10.92 10.52
CA PHE A 619 8.14 11.87 11.55
C PHE A 619 9.38 12.15 12.39
N LYS A 620 9.66 13.43 12.67
CA LYS A 620 10.85 13.87 13.39
C LYS A 620 10.43 14.86 14.46
N GLU A 621 10.67 14.46 15.68
CA GLU A 621 10.45 15.23 16.91
C GLU A 621 11.74 15.33 17.73
N GLU A 622 11.74 16.08 18.82
CA GLU A 622 12.89 16.26 19.69
C GLU A 622 13.35 14.94 20.33
N ASN A 623 12.42 14.16 20.89
CA ASN A 623 12.74 13.00 21.71
C ASN A 623 12.79 11.69 20.96
N TYR A 624 12.16 11.61 19.79
CA TYR A 624 12.21 10.43 18.93
C TYR A 624 11.91 10.78 17.47
N ALA A 625 12.23 9.87 16.59
CA ALA A 625 11.84 9.93 15.20
C ALA A 625 11.37 8.56 14.69
N ARG A 626 10.60 8.56 13.63
CA ARG A 626 10.19 7.35 12.93
C ARG A 626 10.39 7.49 11.44
N LEU A 627 10.76 6.38 10.82
CA LEU A 627 10.88 6.21 9.39
C LEU A 627 10.08 4.97 9.00
N ASP A 628 9.10 5.14 8.14
CA ASP A 628 8.33 4.05 7.55
C ASP A 628 8.89 3.78 6.16
N ILE A 629 9.37 2.56 5.93
CA ILE A 629 9.98 2.13 4.67
C ILE A 629 9.16 1.05 3.99
N THR A 630 9.17 1.03 2.67
CA THR A 630 8.59 -0.08 1.92
C THR A 630 9.46 -1.32 2.06
N HIS A 631 8.87 -2.39 2.59
CA HIS A 631 9.53 -3.70 2.69
C HIS A 631 8.50 -4.83 2.80
N HIS A 632 8.79 -5.96 2.19
CA HIS A 632 7.84 -7.07 2.08
C HIS A 632 7.56 -7.81 3.40
N SER A 633 8.47 -7.81 4.37
CA SER A 633 8.38 -8.57 5.63
C SER A 633 8.80 -7.74 6.85
N ALA A 634 8.50 -8.23 8.05
CA ALA A 634 9.12 -7.67 9.26
C ALA A 634 10.63 -7.88 9.21
N LEU A 635 11.39 -6.91 9.72
CA LEU A 635 12.84 -7.00 9.79
C LEU A 635 13.28 -7.96 10.89
N THR A 636 14.30 -8.75 10.59
CA THR A 636 14.99 -9.58 11.56
C THR A 636 15.88 -8.73 12.47
N ARG A 637 16.25 -9.26 13.63
CA ARG A 637 17.19 -8.58 14.54
C ARG A 637 18.55 -8.32 13.91
N GLU A 638 18.96 -9.18 13.00
CA GLU A 638 20.23 -9.06 12.28
C GLU A 638 20.18 -7.93 11.26
N GLU A 639 19.12 -7.85 10.46
CA GLU A 639 18.91 -6.74 9.51
C GLU A 639 18.86 -5.39 10.21
N ILE A 640 18.12 -5.30 11.34
CA ILE A 640 18.04 -4.07 12.13
C ILE A 640 19.45 -3.66 12.63
N ARG A 641 20.25 -4.64 13.11
CA ARG A 641 21.61 -4.39 13.57
C ARG A 641 22.52 -3.93 12.43
N HIS A 642 22.40 -4.54 11.26
CA HIS A 642 23.20 -4.16 10.10
C HIS A 642 22.83 -2.74 9.61
N ILE A 643 21.53 -2.40 9.56
CA ILE A 643 21.08 -1.04 9.21
C ILE A 643 21.63 -0.02 10.21
N GLU A 644 21.52 -0.29 11.53
CA GLU A 644 22.02 0.59 12.58
C GLU A 644 23.54 0.77 12.51
N ASN A 645 24.28 -0.31 12.31
CA ASN A 645 25.73 -0.26 12.19
C ASN A 645 26.15 0.55 10.97
N THR A 646 25.57 0.25 9.80
CA THR A 646 25.85 0.97 8.55
C THR A 646 25.53 2.46 8.68
N ALA A 647 24.42 2.81 9.34
CA ALA A 647 24.07 4.21 9.59
C ALA A 647 25.11 4.91 10.47
N ASN A 648 25.59 4.25 11.52
CA ASN A 648 26.62 4.80 12.40
C ASN A 648 28.00 4.86 11.73
N ASP A 649 28.33 3.92 10.84
CA ASP A 649 29.55 3.99 10.02
C ASP A 649 29.56 5.25 9.12
N VAL A 650 28.42 5.60 8.53
CA VAL A 650 28.26 6.83 7.74
C VAL A 650 28.44 8.08 8.61
N VAL A 651 27.89 8.06 9.82
CA VAL A 651 28.12 9.15 10.80
C VAL A 651 29.62 9.31 11.08
N GLN A 652 30.33 8.20 11.33
CA GLN A 652 31.76 8.21 11.62
C GLN A 652 32.61 8.68 10.44
N ARG A 653 32.21 8.42 9.21
CA ARG A 653 32.86 8.91 8.00
C ARG A 653 32.83 10.44 7.87
N ASN A 654 31.96 11.12 8.60
CA ASN A 654 31.85 12.58 8.67
C ASN A 654 31.70 13.24 7.29
N LEU A 655 30.81 12.69 6.46
CA LEU A 655 30.58 13.15 5.09
C LEU A 655 29.91 14.52 5.06
N PRO A 656 30.23 15.38 4.09
CA PRO A 656 29.54 16.66 3.90
C PRO A 656 28.10 16.43 3.47
N ILE A 657 27.20 17.29 3.96
CA ILE A 657 25.81 17.36 3.54
C ILE A 657 25.63 18.66 2.76
N LEU A 658 25.49 18.49 1.44
CA LEU A 658 25.40 19.60 0.51
C LEU A 658 23.94 19.89 0.19
N ILE A 659 23.56 21.15 0.23
CA ILE A 659 22.19 21.59 -0.05
C ILE A 659 22.23 22.56 -1.22
N ASN A 660 21.55 22.19 -2.30
CA ASN A 660 21.44 23.00 -3.51
C ASN A 660 19.98 23.07 -3.97
N VAL A 661 19.65 24.14 -4.67
CA VAL A 661 18.34 24.32 -5.29
C VAL A 661 18.52 24.23 -6.80
N PHE A 662 17.71 23.39 -7.43
CA PHE A 662 17.72 23.18 -8.88
C PHE A 662 16.32 23.44 -9.45
N GLU A 663 16.23 23.77 -10.72
CA GLU A 663 14.98 23.56 -11.44
C GLU A 663 14.62 22.08 -11.42
N ARG A 664 13.33 21.76 -11.37
CA ARG A 664 12.88 20.38 -11.21
C ARG A 664 13.42 19.44 -12.30
N SER A 665 13.29 19.86 -13.56
CA SER A 665 13.79 19.08 -14.69
C SER A 665 15.30 18.82 -14.61
N ASP A 666 16.09 19.78 -14.13
CA ASP A 666 17.51 19.61 -13.91
C ASP A 666 17.82 18.63 -12.78
N ALA A 667 17.02 18.70 -11.68
CA ALA A 667 17.16 17.76 -10.56
C ALA A 667 16.83 16.32 -10.99
N GLU A 668 15.71 16.14 -11.71
CA GLU A 668 15.25 14.86 -12.24
C GLU A 668 16.27 14.26 -13.24
N ASN A 669 16.80 15.08 -14.13
CA ASN A 669 17.81 14.64 -15.09
C ASN A 669 19.15 14.23 -14.44
N ARG A 670 19.56 14.92 -13.35
CA ARG A 670 20.82 14.64 -12.64
C ARG A 670 20.74 13.47 -11.68
N TYR A 671 19.62 13.35 -10.97
CA TYR A 671 19.49 12.48 -9.81
C TYR A 671 18.37 11.45 -9.93
N SER A 672 17.66 11.42 -11.07
CA SER A 672 16.49 10.58 -11.32
C SER A 672 15.33 10.84 -10.35
N PHE A 673 14.27 10.03 -10.46
CA PHE A 673 13.08 10.15 -9.62
C PHE A 673 13.27 9.63 -8.18
N ARG A 674 14.44 9.09 -7.86
CA ARG A 674 14.78 8.68 -6.49
C ARG A 674 14.81 9.81 -5.48
N ILE A 675 14.92 11.03 -5.95
CA ILE A 675 14.83 12.22 -5.09
C ILE A 675 13.50 12.36 -4.37
N TYR A 676 12.43 11.76 -4.88
CA TYR A 676 11.07 11.86 -4.31
C TYR A 676 10.81 10.84 -3.18
N GLN A 677 11.65 10.81 -2.15
CA GLN A 677 11.48 9.93 -1.00
C GLN A 677 10.37 10.42 -0.05
N GLY A 678 10.20 11.74 0.08
CA GLY A 678 9.17 12.35 0.92
C GLY A 678 7.83 12.65 0.22
N GLY A 679 7.63 12.18 -1.02
CA GLY A 679 6.47 12.50 -1.86
C GLY A 679 6.70 13.67 -2.81
N ALA A 680 5.62 14.16 -3.43
CA ALA A 680 5.65 15.24 -4.40
C ALA A 680 6.15 16.56 -3.80
N VAL A 681 6.90 17.34 -4.59
CA VAL A 681 7.40 18.66 -4.19
C VAL A 681 6.55 19.75 -4.87
N PRO A 682 5.84 20.59 -4.13
CA PRO A 682 4.92 21.58 -4.70
C PRO A 682 5.61 22.89 -5.13
N SER A 683 6.80 22.80 -5.75
CA SER A 683 7.58 23.96 -6.19
C SER A 683 8.34 23.63 -7.46
N ASN A 684 8.50 24.61 -8.39
CA ASN A 684 9.34 24.47 -9.58
C ASN A 684 10.82 24.30 -9.24
N ASN A 685 11.24 24.89 -8.12
CA ASN A 685 12.60 24.78 -7.61
C ASN A 685 12.64 23.69 -6.53
N VAL A 686 13.44 22.68 -6.75
CA VAL A 686 13.58 21.55 -5.85
C VAL A 686 14.85 21.71 -5.02
N ARG A 687 14.69 21.73 -3.70
CA ARG A 687 15.81 21.76 -2.76
C ARG A 687 16.32 20.33 -2.56
N ILE A 688 17.52 20.06 -3.06
CA ILE A 688 18.19 18.76 -2.98
C ILE A 688 19.15 18.75 -1.80
N VAL A 689 19.00 17.77 -0.94
CA VAL A 689 19.94 17.43 0.13
C VAL A 689 20.75 16.23 -0.33
N ASN A 690 22.05 16.43 -0.48
CA ASN A 690 22.99 15.41 -0.94
C ASN A 690 23.99 15.09 0.18
N ILE A 691 23.94 13.87 0.69
CA ILE A 691 24.97 13.28 1.56
C ILE A 691 25.97 12.58 0.66
N ASP A 692 27.13 13.16 0.47
CA ASP A 692 28.09 12.84 -0.56
C ASP A 692 28.37 11.34 -0.70
N GLY A 693 28.05 10.80 -1.87
CA GLY A 693 28.19 9.37 -2.20
C GLY A 693 27.31 8.42 -1.38
N TRP A 694 26.31 8.93 -0.64
CA TRP A 694 25.47 8.11 0.21
C TRP A 694 23.96 8.24 -0.06
N ASP A 695 23.43 9.47 -0.03
CA ASP A 695 22.00 9.72 -0.22
C ASP A 695 21.73 11.04 -0.94
N ILE A 696 20.69 11.07 -1.76
CA ILE A 696 20.25 12.28 -2.47
C ILE A 696 18.72 12.31 -2.47
N GLU A 697 18.16 13.32 -1.79
CA GLU A 697 16.70 13.46 -1.65
C GLU A 697 16.24 14.91 -1.82
N ALA A 698 15.04 15.08 -2.36
CA ALA A 698 14.33 16.36 -2.34
C ALA A 698 13.75 16.56 -0.94
N CYS A 699 14.30 17.50 -0.18
CA CYS A 699 13.92 17.70 1.21
C CYS A 699 13.88 19.16 1.61
N GLY A 700 12.77 19.58 2.23
CA GLY A 700 12.59 20.93 2.78
C GLY A 700 12.99 21.11 4.24
N GLY A 701 13.49 20.07 4.91
CA GLY A 701 13.81 20.09 6.34
C GLY A 701 15.14 20.76 6.69
N THR A 702 15.41 20.85 8.00
CA THR A 702 16.70 21.33 8.50
C THR A 702 17.66 20.17 8.65
N HIS A 703 18.94 20.39 8.25
CA HIS A 703 19.98 19.38 8.29
C HIS A 703 21.26 19.90 8.93
N VAL A 704 22.07 19.00 9.47
CA VAL A 704 23.43 19.29 9.91
C VAL A 704 24.34 19.45 8.69
N ASN A 705 25.51 20.08 8.87
CA ASN A 705 26.43 20.29 7.74
C ASN A 705 27.27 19.07 7.39
N LYS A 706 27.50 18.19 8.37
CA LYS A 706 28.27 16.95 8.20
C LYS A 706 27.61 15.82 9.00
N THR A 707 27.73 14.60 8.50
CA THR A 707 27.13 13.42 9.14
C THR A 707 27.64 13.20 10.57
N GLY A 708 28.89 13.54 10.87
CA GLY A 708 29.47 13.41 12.21
C GLY A 708 28.79 14.27 13.28
N GLU A 709 28.16 15.39 12.92
CA GLU A 709 27.41 16.24 13.85
C GLU A 709 26.15 15.57 14.43
N ILE A 710 25.64 14.53 13.78
CA ILE A 710 24.47 13.76 14.23
C ILE A 710 24.79 13.08 15.56
N GLY A 711 25.97 12.48 15.69
CA GLY A 711 26.36 11.62 16.79
C GLY A 711 25.71 10.23 16.65
N LEU A 712 25.55 9.54 17.77
CA LEU A 712 24.99 8.17 17.78
C LEU A 712 23.56 8.12 17.20
N ILE A 713 23.31 7.18 16.34
CA ILE A 713 21.96 6.79 15.87
C ILE A 713 21.61 5.47 16.56
N LYS A 714 20.45 5.40 17.23
CA LYS A 714 19.97 4.20 17.91
C LYS A 714 18.55 3.86 17.46
N ILE A 715 18.37 2.69 16.85
CA ILE A 715 17.05 2.13 16.53
C ILE A 715 16.45 1.58 17.84
N LEU A 716 15.28 2.06 18.21
CA LEU A 716 14.56 1.69 19.42
C LEU A 716 13.65 0.48 19.19
N LYS A 717 12.93 0.51 18.05
CA LYS A 717 11.92 -0.48 17.71
C LYS A 717 11.81 -0.62 16.19
N SER A 718 11.49 -1.82 15.75
CA SER A 718 11.03 -2.08 14.38
C SER A 718 9.74 -2.89 14.42
N GLU A 719 8.75 -2.48 13.66
CA GLU A 719 7.49 -3.21 13.54
C GLU A 719 6.89 -3.08 12.14
N ARG A 720 6.22 -4.14 11.70
CA ARG A 720 5.42 -4.09 10.48
C ARG A 720 4.10 -3.44 10.81
N ILE A 721 3.86 -2.23 10.28
CA ILE A 721 2.64 -1.45 10.56
C ILE A 721 1.50 -1.77 9.61
N GLN A 722 1.83 -2.19 8.40
CA GLN A 722 0.90 -2.71 7.41
C GLN A 722 1.63 -3.61 6.43
N ASP A 723 0.88 -4.25 5.55
CA ASP A 723 1.50 -5.07 4.51
C ASP A 723 2.32 -4.20 3.55
N GLY A 724 3.56 -4.61 3.32
CA GLY A 724 4.52 -3.87 2.49
C GLY A 724 5.18 -2.66 3.16
N VAL A 725 4.91 -2.37 4.45
CA VAL A 725 5.52 -1.23 5.16
C VAL A 725 6.00 -1.61 6.56
N VAL A 726 7.26 -1.29 6.82
CA VAL A 726 7.93 -1.48 8.12
C VAL A 726 8.30 -0.11 8.69
N ARG A 727 8.02 0.07 9.97
CA ARG A 727 8.39 1.23 10.77
C ARG A 727 9.67 0.98 11.51
N LEU A 728 10.58 1.95 11.46
CA LEU A 728 11.73 2.07 12.32
C LEU A 728 11.51 3.28 13.24
N GLU A 729 11.46 3.05 14.55
CA GLU A 729 11.52 4.12 15.57
C GLU A 729 12.96 4.25 16.05
N PHE A 730 13.46 5.47 16.10
CA PHE A 730 14.85 5.73 16.42
C PHE A 730 15.06 7.08 17.10
N VAL A 731 16.25 7.28 17.65
CA VAL A 731 16.73 8.55 18.18
C VAL A 731 18.16 8.79 17.73
N ALA A 732 18.57 10.07 17.68
CA ALA A 732 19.93 10.46 17.31
C ALA A 732 20.55 11.43 18.35
N GLY A 733 21.87 11.51 18.33
CA GLY A 733 22.65 12.43 19.12
C GLY A 733 22.55 12.19 20.63
N THR A 734 22.39 13.27 21.41
CA THR A 734 22.34 13.21 22.86
C THR A 734 21.20 12.33 23.39
N ASN A 735 20.05 12.31 22.69
CA ASN A 735 18.91 11.48 23.10
C ASN A 735 19.21 9.98 22.90
N ALA A 736 19.98 9.61 21.88
CA ALA A 736 20.46 8.23 21.72
C ALA A 736 21.41 7.83 22.85
N VAL A 737 22.31 8.73 23.25
CA VAL A 737 23.21 8.50 24.41
C VAL A 737 22.41 8.32 25.70
N ARG A 738 21.43 9.20 25.97
CA ARG A 738 20.56 9.08 27.16
C ARG A 738 19.78 7.76 27.16
N TYR A 739 19.30 7.33 26.01
CA TYR A 739 18.62 6.03 25.89
C TYR A 739 19.55 4.88 26.26
N VAL A 740 20.77 4.84 25.72
CA VAL A 740 21.77 3.80 26.08
C VAL A 740 22.11 3.84 27.56
N GLN A 741 22.30 5.02 28.15
CA GLN A 741 22.55 5.19 29.60
C GLN A 741 21.38 4.67 30.44
N SER A 742 20.13 4.91 30.00
CA SER A 742 18.94 4.39 30.68
C SER A 742 18.90 2.85 30.64
N GLN A 743 19.21 2.25 29.50
CA GLN A 743 19.28 0.79 29.36
C GLN A 743 20.39 0.19 30.22
N ASP A 744 21.54 0.85 30.27
CA ASP A 744 22.67 0.46 31.12
C ASP A 744 22.32 0.53 32.61
N SER A 745 21.61 1.59 33.04
CA SER A 745 21.10 1.73 34.39
C SER A 745 20.09 0.66 34.78
N GLN A 746 19.18 0.31 33.89
CA GLN A 746 18.22 -0.79 34.11
C GLN A 746 18.95 -2.13 34.27
N LEU A 747 19.93 -2.40 33.40
CA LEU A 747 20.73 -3.62 33.47
C LEU A 747 21.52 -3.70 34.77
N LEU A 748 22.09 -2.56 35.21
CA LEU A 748 22.78 -2.46 36.50
C LEU A 748 21.84 -2.78 37.67
N HIS A 749 20.64 -2.23 37.66
CA HIS A 749 19.64 -2.49 38.71
C HIS A 749 19.25 -3.97 38.75
N ILE A 750 19.04 -4.62 37.59
CA ILE A 750 18.78 -6.07 37.53
C ILE A 750 19.98 -6.86 38.08
N ALA A 751 21.20 -6.49 37.68
CA ALA A 751 22.41 -7.12 38.17
C ALA A 751 22.52 -7.03 39.71
N GLN A 752 22.28 -5.84 40.29
CA GLN A 752 22.28 -5.62 41.74
C GLN A 752 21.21 -6.47 42.44
N SER A 753 20.00 -6.54 41.89
CA SER A 753 18.91 -7.34 42.44
C SER A 753 19.22 -8.85 42.42
N LEU A 754 20.02 -9.30 41.45
CA LEU A 754 20.48 -10.69 41.35
C LEU A 754 21.80 -10.96 42.13
N GLY A 755 22.37 -9.93 42.77
CA GLY A 755 23.67 -10.03 43.46
C GLY A 755 24.83 -10.39 42.51
N SER A 756 24.79 -9.88 41.25
CA SER A 756 25.71 -10.23 40.18
C SER A 756 26.36 -9.00 39.55
N SER A 757 27.39 -9.20 38.72
CA SER A 757 27.90 -8.15 37.83
C SER A 757 27.08 -8.10 36.54
N LYS A 758 27.14 -6.99 35.78
CA LYS A 758 26.41 -6.80 34.51
C LYS A 758 26.73 -7.91 33.48
N GLU A 759 27.98 -8.32 33.42
CA GLU A 759 28.47 -9.31 32.48
C GLU A 759 27.89 -10.71 32.77
N LYS A 760 27.48 -10.96 34.01
CA LYS A 760 26.96 -12.26 34.50
C LYS A 760 25.45 -12.26 34.76
N VAL A 761 24.74 -11.19 34.39
CA VAL A 761 23.29 -11.04 34.66
C VAL A 761 22.50 -12.22 34.08
N VAL A 762 22.78 -12.60 32.86
CA VAL A 762 22.04 -13.69 32.18
C VAL A 762 22.30 -15.02 32.91
N GLU A 763 23.55 -15.33 33.22
CA GLU A 763 23.94 -16.54 33.95
C GLU A 763 23.27 -16.61 35.32
N SER A 764 23.29 -15.48 36.05
CA SER A 764 22.66 -15.36 37.37
C SER A 764 21.16 -15.46 37.33
N PHE A 765 20.52 -14.89 36.31
CA PHE A 765 19.08 -15.01 36.08
C PHE A 765 18.69 -16.47 35.78
N ASP A 766 19.42 -17.16 34.90
CA ASP A 766 19.14 -18.55 34.54
C ASP A 766 19.32 -19.46 35.76
N LYS A 767 20.37 -19.22 36.58
CA LYS A 767 20.59 -19.93 37.82
C LYS A 767 19.44 -19.72 38.82
N THR A 768 19.06 -18.47 39.07
CA THR A 768 17.97 -18.13 40.02
C THR A 768 16.62 -18.69 39.51
N SER A 769 16.36 -18.63 38.21
CA SER A 769 15.17 -19.21 37.59
C SER A 769 15.13 -20.73 37.79
N GLY A 770 16.28 -21.40 37.56
CA GLY A 770 16.41 -22.85 37.77
C GLY A 770 16.24 -23.25 39.25
N GLU A 771 16.82 -22.47 40.16
CA GLU A 771 16.67 -22.69 41.61
C GLU A 771 15.21 -22.52 42.06
N ASN A 772 14.51 -21.52 41.53
CA ASN A 772 13.11 -21.26 41.81
C ASN A 772 12.20 -22.41 41.31
N GLU A 773 12.43 -22.90 40.12
CA GLU A 773 11.71 -24.08 39.59
C GLU A 773 11.98 -25.34 40.42
N LEU A 774 13.22 -25.55 40.85
CA LEU A 774 13.56 -26.67 41.71
C LEU A 774 12.87 -26.53 43.10
N MET A 775 12.82 -25.32 43.64
CA MET A 775 12.18 -25.01 44.93
C MET A 775 10.66 -25.28 44.81
N LYS A 776 10.03 -24.82 43.76
CA LYS A 776 8.59 -25.11 43.49
C LYS A 776 8.31 -26.60 43.40
N ARG A 777 9.18 -27.40 42.75
CA ARG A 777 9.05 -28.85 42.69
C ARG A 777 9.22 -29.51 44.09
N LYS A 778 10.22 -29.10 44.84
CA LYS A 778 10.45 -29.57 46.21
C LYS A 778 9.28 -29.20 47.12
N PHE A 779 8.77 -28.00 47.00
CA PHE A 779 7.61 -27.55 47.75
C PHE A 779 6.37 -28.40 47.46
N ARG A 780 6.05 -28.62 46.20
CA ARG A 780 4.95 -29.52 45.81
C ARG A 780 5.13 -30.95 46.37
N THR A 781 6.33 -31.44 46.33
CA THR A 781 6.62 -32.78 46.88
C THR A 781 6.42 -32.79 48.39
N LEU A 782 6.84 -31.75 49.11
CA LEU A 782 6.64 -31.60 50.53
C LEU A 782 5.15 -31.51 50.88
N VAL A 783 4.42 -30.64 50.17
CA VAL A 783 3.00 -30.49 50.31
C VAL A 783 2.25 -31.82 50.14
N ASN A 784 2.58 -32.57 49.11
CA ASN A 784 1.98 -33.89 48.87
C ASN A 784 2.27 -34.88 50.01
N LYS A 785 3.52 -35.00 50.46
CA LYS A 785 3.88 -35.91 51.56
C LYS A 785 3.25 -35.51 52.88
N PHE A 786 3.19 -34.20 53.18
CA PHE A 786 2.55 -33.66 54.38
C PHE A 786 1.05 -33.89 54.34
N SER A 787 0.42 -33.64 53.18
CA SER A 787 -1.00 -33.93 52.94
C SER A 787 -1.35 -35.41 53.11
N ASP A 788 -0.53 -36.33 52.65
CA ASP A 788 -0.72 -37.77 52.87
C ASP A 788 -0.72 -38.13 54.36
N SER A 789 0.22 -37.58 55.14
CA SER A 789 0.30 -37.82 56.58
C SER A 789 -0.85 -37.20 57.33
N MET A 790 -1.25 -35.99 56.98
CA MET A 790 -2.33 -35.25 57.61
C MET A 790 -3.71 -35.79 57.27
N ALA A 791 -3.91 -36.36 56.07
CA ALA A 791 -5.20 -36.93 55.64
C ALA A 791 -5.70 -38.02 56.63
N THR A 792 -4.78 -38.88 57.14
CA THR A 792 -5.11 -39.86 58.15
C THR A 792 -5.61 -39.23 59.45
N ILE A 793 -4.90 -38.16 59.89
CA ILE A 793 -5.29 -37.42 61.11
C ILE A 793 -6.63 -36.74 60.96
N VAL A 794 -6.88 -36.14 59.80
CA VAL A 794 -8.15 -35.48 59.48
C VAL A 794 -9.30 -36.51 59.51
N SER A 795 -9.10 -37.67 58.90
CA SER A 795 -10.14 -38.71 58.92
C SER A 795 -10.43 -39.22 60.35
N GLN A 796 -9.43 -39.29 61.21
CA GLN A 796 -9.61 -39.68 62.65
C GLN A 796 -10.30 -38.60 63.46
N LYS A 797 -10.09 -37.31 63.14
CA LYS A 797 -10.69 -36.15 63.83
C LYS A 797 -12.05 -35.74 63.26
N ALA A 798 -12.49 -36.39 62.22
CA ALA A 798 -13.75 -36.06 61.58
C ALA A 798 -14.95 -36.37 62.49
N THR A 799 -15.90 -35.43 62.53
CA THR A 799 -17.15 -35.58 63.27
C THR A 799 -18.16 -36.39 62.43
N THR A 800 -18.85 -37.31 63.03
CA THR A 800 -19.85 -38.15 62.36
C THR A 800 -21.27 -37.66 62.70
N LEU A 801 -22.07 -37.31 61.69
CA LEU A 801 -23.46 -36.92 61.82
C LEU A 801 -24.35 -38.16 62.08
N ARG A 802 -25.59 -37.97 62.61
CA ARG A 802 -26.56 -39.02 62.76
C ARG A 802 -26.90 -39.77 61.48
N SER A 803 -26.73 -39.14 60.33
CA SER A 803 -26.90 -39.72 58.99
C SER A 803 -25.76 -40.63 58.55
N GLY A 804 -24.69 -40.78 59.35
CA GLY A 804 -23.49 -41.53 58.97
C GLY A 804 -22.46 -40.76 58.14
N LEU A 805 -22.78 -39.55 57.73
CA LEU A 805 -21.88 -38.69 57.02
C LEU A 805 -20.80 -38.14 57.96
N LYS A 806 -19.55 -38.18 57.54
CA LYS A 806 -18.42 -37.59 58.27
C LYS A 806 -18.07 -36.21 57.67
N PHE A 807 -17.63 -35.29 58.53
CA PHE A 807 -17.13 -34.00 58.06
C PHE A 807 -15.96 -33.52 58.88
N PHE A 808 -15.10 -32.74 58.22
CA PHE A 808 -14.01 -31.99 58.86
C PHE A 808 -13.97 -30.60 58.21
N ILE A 809 -13.96 -29.57 59.07
CA ILE A 809 -13.82 -28.19 58.62
C ILE A 809 -12.59 -27.56 59.36
N THR A 810 -11.81 -26.82 58.62
CA THR A 810 -10.63 -26.11 59.18
C THR A 810 -10.59 -24.68 58.67
N TYR A 811 -9.88 -23.84 59.38
CA TYR A 811 -9.50 -22.48 58.99
C TYR A 811 -8.01 -22.28 59.12
N ASP A 812 -7.47 -21.57 58.18
CA ASP A 812 -6.04 -21.21 58.13
C ASP A 812 -5.83 -19.85 57.48
N ASP A 813 -4.78 -19.14 57.92
CA ASP A 813 -4.37 -17.82 57.45
C ASP A 813 -2.89 -17.76 57.09
N GLU A 814 -2.17 -18.86 57.16
CA GLU A 814 -0.70 -18.92 56.94
C GLU A 814 -0.32 -19.80 55.76
N ILE A 815 -1.03 -20.91 55.52
CA ILE A 815 -0.68 -21.91 54.47
C ILE A 815 -1.59 -21.72 53.27
N GLY A 816 -0.97 -21.64 52.10
CA GLY A 816 -1.69 -21.43 50.86
C GLY A 816 -2.63 -22.55 50.44
N ASP A 817 -3.54 -22.27 49.53
CA ASP A 817 -4.60 -23.17 49.03
C ASP A 817 -4.09 -24.46 48.39
N ASP A 818 -2.87 -24.48 47.81
CA ASP A 818 -2.25 -25.69 47.24
C ASP A 818 -2.19 -26.85 48.24
N TYR A 819 -1.86 -26.56 49.48
CA TYR A 819 -1.83 -27.56 50.57
C TYR A 819 -3.24 -28.10 50.87
N TYR A 820 -4.23 -27.24 51.04
CA TYR A 820 -5.60 -27.63 51.39
C TYR A 820 -6.32 -28.33 50.27
N ILE A 821 -5.97 -28.02 49.01
CA ILE A 821 -6.43 -28.77 47.84
C ILE A 821 -5.86 -30.19 47.87
N ALA A 822 -4.53 -30.29 48.03
CA ALA A 822 -3.87 -31.60 48.12
C ALA A 822 -4.37 -32.42 49.32
N LEU A 823 -4.49 -31.78 50.48
CA LEU A 823 -5.02 -32.44 51.71
C LEU A 823 -6.45 -32.89 51.53
N GLY A 824 -7.33 -32.05 50.98
CA GLY A 824 -8.73 -32.39 50.77
C GLY A 824 -8.88 -33.58 49.81
N GLU A 825 -8.12 -33.59 48.70
CA GLU A 825 -8.13 -34.70 47.75
C GLU A 825 -7.69 -36.02 48.42
N LYS A 826 -6.57 -36.05 49.17
CA LYS A 826 -6.09 -37.20 49.86
C LYS A 826 -7.03 -37.67 50.98
N THR A 827 -7.66 -36.76 51.68
CA THR A 827 -8.55 -37.05 52.77
C THR A 827 -9.82 -37.76 52.29
N ILE A 828 -10.42 -37.32 51.18
CA ILE A 828 -11.60 -37.98 50.60
C ILE A 828 -11.29 -39.28 49.88
N ASP A 829 -10.06 -39.46 49.43
CA ASP A 829 -9.57 -40.73 48.86
C ASP A 829 -9.35 -41.79 49.97
N ASN A 830 -8.88 -41.34 51.17
CA ASN A 830 -8.72 -42.21 52.35
C ASN A 830 -10.05 -42.54 53.04
N ASP A 831 -11.01 -41.64 53.10
CA ASP A 831 -12.31 -41.86 53.66
C ASP A 831 -13.43 -41.45 52.68
N PRO A 832 -14.05 -42.43 51.99
CA PRO A 832 -15.12 -42.21 51.03
C PRO A 832 -16.40 -41.53 51.58
N PHE A 833 -16.58 -41.53 52.90
CA PHE A 833 -17.75 -40.96 53.62
C PHE A 833 -17.46 -39.52 54.14
N LEU A 834 -16.29 -38.96 53.84
CA LEU A 834 -15.90 -37.68 54.42
C LEU A 834 -16.25 -36.50 53.51
N VAL A 835 -16.75 -35.44 54.14
CA VAL A 835 -16.81 -34.06 53.61
C VAL A 835 -15.69 -33.27 54.27
N TYR A 836 -14.79 -32.75 53.42
CA TYR A 836 -13.67 -31.91 53.85
C TYR A 836 -13.91 -30.48 53.38
N VAL A 837 -13.78 -29.49 54.29
CA VAL A 837 -13.90 -28.06 54.00
C VAL A 837 -12.74 -27.31 54.64
N ALA A 838 -12.08 -26.48 53.81
CA ALA A 838 -11.07 -25.54 54.31
C ALA A 838 -11.51 -24.11 54.00
N LEU A 839 -11.40 -23.29 55.03
CA LEU A 839 -11.56 -21.83 54.94
C LEU A 839 -10.14 -21.24 54.99
N ILE A 840 -9.72 -20.55 53.95
CA ILE A 840 -8.36 -20.05 53.82
C ILE A 840 -8.44 -18.54 53.69
N GLN A 841 -7.74 -17.81 54.56
CA GLN A 841 -7.66 -16.37 54.42
C GLN A 841 -6.60 -16.03 53.37
N ASP A 842 -7.05 -15.33 52.33
CA ASP A 842 -6.20 -14.77 51.29
C ASP A 842 -6.42 -13.25 51.25
N GLN A 843 -5.43 -12.51 51.79
CA GLN A 843 -5.49 -11.05 51.92
C GLN A 843 -6.78 -10.56 52.64
N GLU A 844 -7.72 -9.99 51.88
CA GLU A 844 -9.01 -9.50 52.42
C GLU A 844 -10.19 -10.48 52.18
N ARG A 845 -9.97 -11.63 51.63
CA ARG A 845 -11.01 -12.60 51.29
C ARG A 845 -10.80 -13.90 52.03
N ILE A 846 -11.88 -14.63 52.24
CA ILE A 846 -11.86 -16.01 52.71
C ILE A 846 -12.18 -16.89 51.51
N LYS A 847 -11.24 -17.75 51.14
CA LYS A 847 -11.43 -18.79 50.13
C LYS A 847 -12.06 -20.02 50.80
N VAL A 848 -13.07 -20.58 50.18
CA VAL A 848 -13.74 -21.80 50.61
C VAL A 848 -13.33 -22.91 49.65
N ILE A 849 -12.78 -24.00 50.17
CA ILE A 849 -12.44 -25.20 49.44
C ILE A 849 -13.23 -26.35 50.00
N ALA A 850 -14.00 -27.02 49.17
CA ALA A 850 -14.82 -28.14 49.59
C ALA A 850 -14.52 -29.39 48.76
N PHE A 851 -14.29 -30.51 49.44
CA PHE A 851 -14.15 -31.83 48.83
C PHE A 851 -15.18 -32.79 49.44
N VAL A 852 -15.72 -33.69 48.62
CA VAL A 852 -16.70 -34.67 49.04
C VAL A 852 -16.30 -36.07 48.56
N GLY A 853 -16.23 -37.03 49.50
CA GLY A 853 -15.87 -38.42 49.22
C GLY A 853 -16.94 -39.13 48.38
N ILE A 854 -16.53 -40.24 47.73
CA ILE A 854 -17.33 -40.88 46.69
C ILE A 854 -18.68 -41.39 47.20
N GLU A 855 -18.73 -41.86 48.43
CA GLU A 855 -20.01 -42.29 49.04
C GLU A 855 -20.89 -41.11 49.49
N SER A 856 -20.26 -40.08 50.04
CA SER A 856 -20.96 -38.84 50.45
C SER A 856 -21.52 -38.06 49.27
N ARG A 857 -20.98 -38.18 48.07
CA ARG A 857 -21.48 -37.54 46.84
C ARG A 857 -22.89 -38.01 46.45
N LYS A 858 -23.24 -39.20 46.90
CA LYS A 858 -24.62 -39.74 46.69
C LYS A 858 -25.67 -38.93 47.46
N ILE A 859 -25.22 -38.19 48.48
CA ILE A 859 -26.11 -37.49 49.44
C ILE A 859 -25.91 -35.98 49.34
N ILE A 860 -24.66 -35.49 49.14
CA ILE A 860 -24.33 -34.07 49.13
C ILE A 860 -23.23 -33.77 48.12
N LYS A 861 -23.31 -32.61 47.46
CA LYS A 861 -22.38 -32.16 46.44
C LYS A 861 -21.44 -31.08 46.96
N ALA A 862 -20.15 -31.14 46.58
CA ALA A 862 -19.16 -30.14 46.98
C ALA A 862 -19.58 -28.72 46.53
N SER A 863 -20.16 -28.57 45.34
CA SER A 863 -20.63 -27.30 44.80
C SER A 863 -21.67 -26.65 45.67
N ARG A 864 -22.57 -27.42 46.27
CA ARG A 864 -23.62 -26.95 47.17
C ARG A 864 -23.03 -26.49 48.51
N ILE A 865 -22.09 -27.25 49.07
CA ILE A 865 -21.41 -26.89 50.31
C ILE A 865 -20.63 -25.59 50.12
N ALA A 866 -19.83 -25.50 49.07
CA ALA A 866 -19.03 -24.32 48.77
C ALA A 866 -19.92 -23.07 48.58
N LYS A 867 -21.08 -23.21 47.94
CA LYS A 867 -22.06 -22.13 47.78
C LYS A 867 -22.63 -21.66 49.11
N GLU A 868 -23.16 -22.56 49.94
CA GLU A 868 -23.78 -22.22 51.18
C GLU A 868 -22.80 -21.64 52.21
N VAL A 869 -21.57 -22.20 52.28
CA VAL A 869 -20.50 -21.64 53.11
C VAL A 869 -20.10 -20.25 52.65
N SER A 870 -19.97 -20.04 51.32
CA SER A 870 -19.61 -18.73 50.77
C SER A 870 -20.68 -17.69 51.09
N LEU A 871 -21.96 -18.03 50.97
CA LEU A 871 -23.04 -17.13 51.31
C LEU A 871 -23.03 -16.73 52.81
N LYS A 872 -22.69 -17.67 53.69
CA LYS A 872 -22.52 -17.39 55.11
C LYS A 872 -21.36 -16.45 55.43
N LEU A 873 -20.31 -16.47 54.57
CA LEU A 873 -19.15 -15.62 54.67
C LEU A 873 -19.28 -14.30 53.88
N GLY A 874 -20.52 -13.94 53.47
CA GLY A 874 -20.78 -12.70 52.75
C GLY A 874 -20.37 -12.73 51.28
N GLY A 875 -20.22 -13.89 50.71
CA GLY A 875 -19.94 -14.07 49.28
C GLY A 875 -21.20 -14.22 48.43
N THR A 876 -21.05 -14.26 47.14
CA THR A 876 -22.16 -14.38 46.15
C THR A 876 -22.43 -15.82 45.75
N GLY A 877 -21.65 -16.78 46.23
CA GLY A 877 -21.80 -18.21 45.96
C GLY A 877 -20.48 -18.92 45.67
N GLY A 878 -20.58 -20.21 45.32
CA GLY A 878 -19.46 -21.04 44.95
C GLY A 878 -19.80 -21.96 43.76
N GLY A 879 -18.80 -22.52 43.10
CA GLY A 879 -18.98 -23.39 41.95
C GLY A 879 -17.92 -24.52 41.88
N GLY A 880 -18.22 -25.55 41.12
CA GLY A 880 -17.36 -26.71 40.95
C GLY A 880 -18.13 -27.96 40.55
N THR A 881 -17.48 -29.10 40.76
CA THR A 881 -18.06 -30.41 40.52
C THR A 881 -18.70 -31.00 41.78
N ASP A 882 -19.24 -32.22 41.69
CA ASP A 882 -19.75 -32.93 42.86
C ASP A 882 -18.61 -33.37 43.81
N LYS A 883 -17.40 -33.58 43.30
CA LYS A 883 -16.17 -33.96 44.05
C LYS A 883 -15.49 -32.77 44.71
N PHE A 884 -15.34 -31.66 43.96
CA PHE A 884 -14.52 -30.53 44.33
C PHE A 884 -15.21 -29.22 43.95
N ALA A 885 -15.25 -28.29 44.84
CA ALA A 885 -15.77 -26.98 44.58
C ALA A 885 -15.01 -25.89 45.37
N GLN A 886 -15.06 -24.69 44.84
CA GLN A 886 -14.48 -23.49 45.47
C GLN A 886 -15.53 -22.39 45.56
N GLY A 887 -15.34 -21.53 46.53
CA GLY A 887 -16.10 -20.35 46.74
C GLY A 887 -15.34 -19.32 47.56
N GLY A 888 -15.99 -18.28 47.99
CA GLY A 888 -15.35 -17.32 48.89
C GLY A 888 -16.30 -16.27 49.40
N GLY A 889 -15.87 -15.58 50.48
CA GLY A 889 -16.55 -14.46 51.09
C GLY A 889 -15.60 -13.39 51.57
N THR A 890 -16.15 -12.26 51.96
CA THR A 890 -15.36 -11.09 52.47
C THR A 890 -15.56 -10.84 53.97
N ASP A 891 -16.50 -11.55 54.60
CA ASP A 891 -16.83 -11.31 56.02
C ASP A 891 -16.00 -12.24 56.94
N LYS A 892 -14.81 -11.78 57.34
CA LYS A 892 -13.91 -12.50 58.25
C LYS A 892 -14.49 -12.74 59.61
N SER A 893 -15.40 -11.87 60.09
CA SER A 893 -16.00 -11.98 61.45
C SER A 893 -16.84 -13.21 61.59
N LYS A 894 -17.37 -13.75 60.48
CA LYS A 894 -18.26 -14.94 60.46
C LYS A 894 -17.53 -16.26 60.37
N VAL A 895 -16.21 -16.27 60.21
CA VAL A 895 -15.44 -17.52 60.08
C VAL A 895 -15.63 -18.41 61.32
N GLN A 896 -15.50 -17.86 62.52
CA GLN A 896 -15.63 -18.61 63.78
C GLN A 896 -17.06 -19.14 63.98
N GLU A 897 -18.04 -18.36 63.58
CA GLU A 897 -19.46 -18.77 63.58
C GLU A 897 -19.68 -19.92 62.57
N CYS A 898 -19.11 -19.82 61.40
CA CYS A 898 -19.22 -20.84 60.36
C CYS A 898 -18.58 -22.17 60.82
N LEU A 899 -17.42 -22.11 61.48
CA LEU A 899 -16.75 -23.28 62.01
C LEU A 899 -17.57 -23.95 63.10
N LYS A 900 -18.10 -23.20 64.08
CA LYS A 900 -18.92 -23.72 65.19
C LYS A 900 -20.25 -24.31 64.73
N ASN A 901 -20.90 -23.70 63.74
CA ASN A 901 -22.22 -24.08 63.30
C ASN A 901 -22.21 -24.92 61.98
N PHE A 902 -21.06 -25.45 61.57
CA PHE A 902 -20.94 -26.18 60.31
C PHE A 902 -21.76 -27.49 60.32
N GLU A 903 -21.87 -28.18 61.47
CA GLU A 903 -22.71 -29.33 61.61
C GLU A 903 -24.16 -29.04 61.31
N ASN A 904 -24.72 -27.93 61.90
CA ASN A 904 -26.08 -27.49 61.66
C ASN A 904 -26.28 -27.07 60.18
N LEU A 905 -25.24 -26.42 59.56
CA LEU A 905 -25.29 -26.06 58.15
C LEU A 905 -25.36 -27.28 57.24
N LEU A 906 -24.54 -28.31 57.50
CA LEU A 906 -24.58 -29.54 56.74
C LEU A 906 -25.90 -30.26 56.89
N THR A 907 -26.45 -30.32 58.11
CA THR A 907 -27.76 -30.92 58.39
C THR A 907 -28.85 -30.19 57.61
N SER A 908 -28.86 -28.87 57.64
CA SER A 908 -29.85 -28.08 56.88
C SER A 908 -29.77 -28.27 55.36
N ILE A 909 -28.52 -28.48 54.83
CA ILE A 909 -28.31 -28.81 53.41
C ILE A 909 -28.88 -30.20 53.09
N LEU A 910 -28.71 -31.17 53.96
CA LEU A 910 -29.25 -32.52 53.81
C LEU A 910 -30.77 -32.53 53.85
N ASP A 911 -31.39 -31.88 54.85
CA ASP A 911 -32.85 -31.81 55.01
C ASP A 911 -33.53 -31.10 53.85
N SER A 912 -32.84 -30.13 53.20
CA SER A 912 -33.32 -29.43 52.04
C SER A 912 -33.14 -30.22 50.71
N SER A 913 -32.32 -31.27 50.71
CA SER A 913 -32.18 -32.19 49.57
C SER A 913 -33.25 -33.27 49.55
N GLU A 914 -33.75 -33.72 50.70
CA GLU A 914 -34.89 -34.68 50.79
C GLU A 914 -36.23 -34.08 50.43
N LYS A 915 -36.36 -32.74 50.33
CA LYS A 915 -37.61 -32.05 49.96
C LYS A 915 -37.74 -31.73 48.48
N ASN A 916 -36.67 -31.97 47.67
CA ASN A 916 -36.62 -31.64 46.24
C ASN A 916 -36.46 -32.86 45.32
N ASP A 917 -36.44 -34.09 45.87
CA ASP A 917 -36.66 -35.34 45.17
C ASP A 917 -38.15 -35.80 45.49
#